data_bade811bbae08f1d8da7a3ad65fdc511
#
_entry.id   bade811bbae08f1d8da7a3ad65fdc511
#
_cell.length_a   1.000
_cell.length_b   1.000
_cell.length_c   1.000
_cell.angle_alpha   90.00
_cell.angle_beta   90.00
_cell.angle_gamma   90.00
#
_symmetry.space_group_name_H-M   'P 1'
#
loop_
_entity.id
_entity.type
_entity.pdbx_description
1 polymer ?
#
loop_
_entity_poly.entity_id
_entity_poly.type
_entity_poly.pdbx_seq_one_letter_code
_entity_poly.pdbx_strand_id
1 'polypeptide(L)'
;MKRQFKKTALSIAVAQAALICGGAAFAQSAPATEGGAASTDKDGTVTVVVTGQRAAMQSAAELKQNSEEIIDGVVAEEAGKLPDKSITEVLQRVVGVTMDRNSRGDPEHFSVEGSGIAVRGLTWGSSTLNGRESFSAGWPGRELSWGDVPPELMSAVIVHKNPPAELIEGGVSGQVDLRTALPFDYKGDKFAISTNANYNALGKKSSPGMSALASKRWENDFGRWGMLLDLSANRSNEHNDSIQIDPYYPRTNVVDGKTVWAPKSGSYRTNTSRYDRVGEYAALQWKKNGVESSFTVFNSAYTNNSQEHALYTGVENTYKTKLNNPVFDANGVLQSARYTYPGGQGANNFVEGGLEFNSNSTDSLVHSTTRELAWNTKWTVNQRLAFQNDFQWVHAKADSTYRNMTLSTFVPSMNISVKGSDPAEITFDDAATQFLADRGHYYPNAFVPQMGKEDGDLYAWKVDGRFRFDHPVLRDLRFGIRLTDRKSTHVKASGSDWYTTSRPWEVATTQRPGTLPTSADTGGWQPRASFGYLSDPRYGDLLPTTLFKYNNFFNGKVPAPAALVQPSTAAVLGYPDSYAVAKKVVQYQCEDGAQHFGTTVDCSTQGNDWTPLSYDGDPSKTFSNNEKTQAAYLSSRFGWDELRYPVEGSVGVRVVHTSTTAHGYTVFKPTYDTLTPPAMPRFGKIDTPLDGKNSFVDVLPSLNLKAELSDKLQARFAFAKSMYRPGFGDLSEYVTLSQTYNQAVGTTPASVTYQGSDTGNVKLKPTRAYSYDVSLEWYPGSGSSLTADVFYKKVSDIILNSAVSHSYADLAGNLQSFMIQQKDNASDGSVAGLELAGQTYFNNVSGLQDVLPEWTKGFGISANYTYIKSKQELHHPFDQKYCPAAGSFNDASLNLFGCDSNGLPFTTMPLQYLSRNAYNVALMYDKGPFSARLAYSWRSRFLQGVNVNGTSGQDATSADPAHPGATNVAFGLPTWQEATGQLDFGMDYR
;
A
#
# COMPACT_ATOMS: atom_id res chain seq x y z
N MET A 1 20.24 -23.35 15.22
CA MET A 1 21.53 -23.00 14.56
C MET A 1 21.45 -21.78 13.63
N LYS A 2 20.36 -21.50 12.90
CA LYS A 2 20.22 -20.30 12.02
C LYS A 2 20.09 -18.95 12.74
N ARG A 3 19.71 -18.89 14.01
CA ARG A 3 19.61 -17.63 14.78
C ARG A 3 20.95 -17.06 15.27
N GLN A 4 21.97 -17.89 15.41
CA GLN A 4 23.32 -17.44 15.79
C GLN A 4 24.07 -16.82 14.60
N PHE A 5 23.84 -17.30 13.38
CA PHE A 5 24.52 -16.78 12.18
C PHE A 5 24.16 -15.34 11.85
N LYS A 6 22.92 -14.89 12.12
CA LYS A 6 22.49 -13.50 11.86
C LYS A 6 23.07 -12.48 12.85
N LYS A 7 23.33 -12.88 14.10
CA LYS A 7 24.01 -12.01 15.07
C LYS A 7 25.50 -11.87 14.75
N THR A 8 26.09 -12.91 14.22
CA THR A 8 27.51 -12.95 13.83
C THR A 8 27.79 -12.12 12.58
N ALA A 9 26.86 -12.10 11.58
CA ALA A 9 27.03 -11.30 10.39
C ALA A 9 26.95 -9.79 10.67
N LEU A 10 26.04 -9.34 11.54
CA LEU A 10 25.98 -7.94 11.97
C LEU A 10 27.19 -7.54 12.83
N SER A 11 27.67 -8.46 13.68
CA SER A 11 28.87 -8.24 14.49
C SER A 11 30.15 -8.24 13.66
N ILE A 12 30.21 -9.00 12.57
CA ILE A 12 31.36 -9.05 11.66
C ILE A 12 31.37 -7.79 10.78
N ALA A 13 30.22 -7.29 10.30
CA ALA A 13 30.16 -6.03 9.55
C ALA A 13 30.57 -4.83 10.43
N VAL A 14 30.12 -4.79 11.68
CA VAL A 14 30.52 -3.76 12.65
C VAL A 14 31.98 -3.90 13.06
N ALA A 15 32.50 -5.12 13.23
CA ALA A 15 33.91 -5.37 13.57
C ALA A 15 34.85 -5.08 12.38
N GLN A 16 34.43 -5.33 11.14
CA GLN A 16 35.22 -4.96 9.95
C GLN A 16 35.23 -3.45 9.71
N ALA A 17 34.11 -2.75 9.95
CA ALA A 17 34.10 -1.30 9.94
C ALA A 17 34.96 -0.67 11.02
N ALA A 18 35.01 -1.27 12.24
CA ALA A 18 35.85 -0.81 13.33
C ALA A 18 37.37 -1.08 13.11
N LEU A 19 37.71 -2.14 12.39
CA LEU A 19 39.13 -2.46 12.07
C LEU A 19 39.69 -1.57 10.96
N ILE A 20 38.83 -1.00 10.09
CA ILE A 20 39.27 -0.03 9.07
C ILE A 20 39.46 1.36 9.70
N CYS A 21 38.78 1.68 10.81
CA CYS A 21 38.86 2.96 11.51
C CYS A 21 40.07 3.08 12.48
N GLY A 22 40.79 1.99 12.74
CA GLY A 22 41.95 1.98 13.69
C GLY A 22 43.24 2.62 13.20
N GLY A 23 43.32 3.17 12.01
CA GLY A 23 44.52 3.66 11.36
C GLY A 23 44.60 5.14 10.98
N ALA A 24 43.66 5.98 11.33
CA ALA A 24 43.72 7.40 10.94
C ALA A 24 43.17 8.33 12.03
N ALA A 25 43.90 8.49 13.12
CA ALA A 25 43.78 9.64 13.98
C ALA A 25 44.77 10.69 13.54
N PHE A 26 44.36 11.71 12.86
CA PHE A 26 44.84 13.08 12.70
C PHE A 26 44.35 13.64 11.37
N ALA A 27 43.17 14.21 11.39
CA ALA A 27 42.77 15.17 10.35
C ALA A 27 42.49 16.52 11.01
N GLN A 28 43.41 17.44 10.77
CA GLN A 28 43.26 18.86 11.11
C GLN A 28 42.01 19.41 10.42
N SER A 29 41.20 20.12 11.19
CA SER A 29 40.11 20.94 10.73
C SER A 29 40.59 22.02 9.77
N ALA A 30 40.25 21.90 8.50
CA ALA A 30 40.31 23.02 7.56
C ALA A 30 39.05 23.90 7.74
N PRO A 31 39.17 25.26 7.58
CA PRO A 31 38.02 26.13 7.76
C PRO A 31 36.98 25.88 6.67
N ALA A 32 35.73 25.94 7.08
CA ALA A 32 34.58 25.79 6.22
C ALA A 32 34.56 26.89 5.13
N THR A 33 34.77 26.48 3.90
CA THR A 33 34.50 27.34 2.73
C THR A 33 33.04 27.20 2.33
N GLU A 34 32.43 28.35 2.08
CA GLU A 34 31.06 28.58 1.71
C GLU A 34 30.52 27.62 0.63
N GLY A 35 29.21 27.35 0.74
CA GLY A 35 28.40 26.44 0.00
C GLY A 35 28.75 26.17 -1.48
N GLY A 36 28.85 24.87 -1.80
CA GLY A 36 28.87 24.43 -3.17
C GLY A 36 27.44 24.46 -3.74
N ALA A 37 27.21 25.32 -4.71
CA ALA A 37 25.99 25.39 -5.49
C ALA A 37 25.84 24.11 -6.35
N ALA A 38 24.61 23.63 -6.53
CA ALA A 38 24.31 22.61 -7.52
C ALA A 38 24.71 23.14 -8.90
N SER A 39 25.57 22.45 -9.60
CA SER A 39 25.93 22.78 -10.98
C SER A 39 25.32 21.74 -11.91
N THR A 40 24.50 22.19 -12.84
CA THR A 40 24.17 21.40 -14.02
C THR A 40 25.37 21.41 -14.93
N ASP A 41 25.95 20.26 -15.19
CA ASP A 41 26.96 20.14 -16.25
C ASP A 41 26.28 20.47 -17.59
N LYS A 42 27.03 21.05 -18.54
CA LYS A 42 26.52 21.38 -19.90
C LYS A 42 25.85 20.21 -20.62
N ASP A 43 25.90 19.02 -20.05
CA ASP A 43 25.32 17.78 -20.53
C ASP A 43 23.99 17.39 -19.86
N GLY A 44 23.43 18.25 -18.98
CA GLY A 44 22.14 17.98 -18.32
C GLY A 44 22.24 16.98 -17.17
N THR A 45 23.45 16.60 -16.73
CA THR A 45 23.63 15.75 -15.56
C THR A 45 23.63 16.63 -14.32
N VAL A 46 22.70 16.39 -13.42
CA VAL A 46 22.61 17.15 -12.16
C VAL A 46 23.55 16.52 -11.14
N THR A 47 24.56 17.27 -10.74
CA THR A 47 25.45 16.91 -9.63
C THR A 47 25.00 17.64 -8.38
N VAL A 48 24.58 16.91 -7.35
CA VAL A 48 24.03 17.49 -6.12
C VAL A 48 24.83 16.96 -4.94
N VAL A 49 25.74 17.77 -4.41
CA VAL A 49 26.43 17.51 -3.14
C VAL A 49 26.46 18.78 -2.34
N VAL A 50 25.72 18.82 -1.25
CA VAL A 50 25.59 19.97 -0.37
C VAL A 50 25.85 19.58 1.09
N THR A 51 26.08 20.56 1.92
CA THR A 51 26.23 20.41 3.36
C THR A 51 25.30 21.38 4.07
N GLY A 52 24.32 20.82 4.80
CA GLY A 52 23.38 21.58 5.61
C GLY A 52 22.01 21.79 4.97
N GLN A 53 21.02 21.94 5.81
CA GLN A 53 19.60 22.07 5.46
C GLN A 53 19.37 23.26 4.51
N ARG A 54 20.02 24.38 4.78
CA ARG A 54 19.93 25.58 3.94
C ARG A 54 20.48 25.37 2.53
N ALA A 55 21.65 24.73 2.44
CA ALA A 55 22.27 24.43 1.15
C ALA A 55 21.48 23.38 0.36
N ALA A 56 20.87 22.40 1.04
CA ALA A 56 19.98 21.41 0.43
C ALA A 56 18.72 22.09 -0.18
N MET A 57 18.11 23.01 0.56
CA MET A 57 16.97 23.78 0.04
C MET A 57 17.35 24.68 -1.16
N GLN A 58 18.51 25.32 -1.11
CA GLN A 58 19.00 26.10 -2.22
C GLN A 58 19.22 25.24 -3.46
N SER A 59 19.86 24.09 -3.29
CA SER A 59 20.12 23.15 -4.39
C SER A 59 18.82 22.59 -4.97
N ALA A 60 17.82 22.29 -4.15
CA ALA A 60 16.51 21.86 -4.63
C ALA A 60 15.80 22.96 -5.44
N ALA A 61 15.89 24.25 -4.99
CA ALA A 61 15.34 25.37 -5.73
C ALA A 61 16.06 25.62 -7.05
N GLU A 62 17.39 25.56 -7.07
CA GLU A 62 18.23 25.71 -8.28
C GLU A 62 17.97 24.56 -9.27
N LEU A 63 17.82 23.32 -8.78
CA LEU A 63 17.46 22.18 -9.58
C LEU A 63 16.13 22.41 -10.31
N LYS A 64 15.10 22.87 -9.60
CA LYS A 64 13.78 23.19 -10.17
C LYS A 64 13.87 24.36 -11.15
N GLN A 65 14.54 25.45 -10.77
CA GLN A 65 14.70 26.64 -11.60
C GLN A 65 15.37 26.35 -12.94
N ASN A 66 16.42 25.52 -12.93
CA ASN A 66 17.24 25.20 -14.11
C ASN A 66 16.72 24.02 -14.93
N SER A 67 15.72 23.28 -14.45
CA SER A 67 15.13 22.18 -15.18
C SER A 67 14.43 22.63 -16.45
N GLU A 68 14.44 21.79 -17.48
CA GLU A 68 13.68 22.00 -18.73
C GLU A 68 12.20 21.65 -18.56
N GLU A 69 11.88 20.81 -17.58
CA GLU A 69 10.55 20.28 -17.28
C GLU A 69 10.07 20.73 -15.90
N ILE A 70 8.79 20.49 -15.61
CA ILE A 70 8.21 20.76 -14.28
C ILE A 70 8.60 19.63 -13.35
N ILE A 71 9.52 19.90 -12.44
CA ILE A 71 9.99 18.97 -11.40
C ILE A 71 9.85 19.59 -10.02
N ASP A 72 9.83 18.71 -9.04
CA ASP A 72 10.09 19.03 -7.64
C ASP A 72 11.04 18.00 -7.05
N GLY A 73 11.80 18.37 -6.04
CA GLY A 73 12.77 17.45 -5.47
C GLY A 73 13.19 17.80 -4.06
N VAL A 74 13.78 16.82 -3.40
CA VAL A 74 14.45 16.96 -2.12
C VAL A 74 15.89 16.50 -2.31
N VAL A 75 16.81 17.31 -1.84
CA VAL A 75 18.26 17.05 -1.90
C VAL A 75 18.74 16.71 -0.50
N ALA A 76 19.68 15.78 -0.38
CA ALA A 76 20.28 15.39 0.89
C ALA A 76 20.98 16.59 1.57
N GLU A 77 20.78 16.72 2.87
CA GLU A 77 21.41 17.79 3.68
C GLU A 77 22.90 17.57 3.87
N GLU A 78 23.32 16.32 3.80
CA GLU A 78 24.71 15.86 3.85
C GLU A 78 24.87 14.63 2.93
N ALA A 79 26.10 14.27 2.64
CA ALA A 79 26.40 13.06 1.90
C ALA A 79 25.77 11.84 2.61
N GLY A 80 24.87 11.13 1.91
CA GLY A 80 24.22 9.96 2.46
C GLY A 80 23.17 10.26 3.55
N LYS A 81 22.54 11.45 3.55
CA LYS A 81 21.52 11.78 4.55
C LYS A 81 20.39 12.62 3.99
N LEU A 82 19.27 11.98 3.66
CA LEU A 82 18.00 12.66 3.48
C LEU A 82 17.36 13.02 4.83
N PRO A 83 16.48 14.03 4.88
CA PRO A 83 16.00 14.61 6.13
C PRO A 83 15.03 13.75 6.94
N ASP A 84 14.63 12.56 6.48
CA ASP A 84 13.64 11.70 7.08
C ASP A 84 14.08 10.25 7.18
N LYS A 85 13.35 9.46 7.99
CA LYS A 85 13.64 8.06 8.27
C LYS A 85 13.24 7.08 7.15
N SER A 86 12.43 7.53 6.18
CA SER A 86 12.02 6.73 5.01
C SER A 86 11.85 7.62 3.77
N ILE A 87 11.97 7.01 2.60
CA ILE A 87 11.77 7.70 1.31
C ILE A 87 10.32 8.22 1.19
N THR A 88 9.34 7.51 1.73
CA THR A 88 7.94 7.95 1.73
C THR A 88 7.75 9.25 2.50
N GLU A 89 8.39 9.40 3.65
CA GLU A 89 8.35 10.64 4.44
C GLU A 89 9.08 11.78 3.76
N VAL A 90 10.22 11.51 3.11
CA VAL A 90 10.90 12.49 2.26
C VAL A 90 9.99 13.00 1.15
N LEU A 91 9.34 12.08 0.43
CA LEU A 91 8.45 12.39 -0.68
C LEU A 91 7.19 13.15 -0.25
N GLN A 92 6.67 12.89 0.95
CA GLN A 92 5.51 13.61 1.48
C GLN A 92 5.74 15.13 1.58
N ARG A 93 6.99 15.60 1.61
CA ARG A 93 7.33 17.02 1.64
C ARG A 93 7.27 17.70 0.29
N VAL A 94 7.30 16.93 -0.78
CA VAL A 94 7.19 17.43 -2.15
C VAL A 94 5.75 17.86 -2.40
N VAL A 95 5.59 19.07 -2.99
CA VAL A 95 4.26 19.60 -3.31
C VAL A 95 3.53 18.65 -4.28
N GLY A 96 2.26 18.39 -4.01
CA GLY A 96 1.45 17.47 -4.80
C GLY A 96 1.66 15.98 -4.46
N VAL A 97 2.54 15.65 -3.50
CA VAL A 97 2.76 14.26 -3.08
C VAL A 97 2.10 14.00 -1.73
N THR A 98 1.39 12.90 -1.63
CA THR A 98 0.82 12.40 -0.38
C THR A 98 1.25 10.95 -0.17
N MET A 99 1.47 10.59 1.09
CA MET A 99 1.83 9.23 1.47
C MET A 99 0.59 8.34 1.46
N ASP A 100 0.70 7.17 0.85
CA ASP A 100 -0.30 6.12 0.97
C ASP A 100 0.05 5.23 2.17
N ARG A 101 -0.81 5.25 3.18
CA ARG A 101 -0.63 4.49 4.42
C ARG A 101 -1.49 3.23 4.46
N ASN A 102 -2.35 3.04 3.47
CA ASN A 102 -3.23 1.89 3.42
C ASN A 102 -2.59 0.77 2.60
N SER A 103 -2.76 -0.44 3.07
CA SER A 103 -2.54 -1.60 2.20
C SER A 103 -3.61 -1.58 1.10
N ARG A 104 -3.20 -1.62 -0.17
CA ARG A 104 -4.13 -1.54 -1.30
C ARG A 104 -5.16 -2.68 -1.21
N GLY A 105 -6.44 -2.30 -1.17
CA GLY A 105 -7.55 -3.24 -1.06
C GLY A 105 -7.87 -3.71 0.35
N ASP A 106 -7.13 -3.26 1.36
CA ASP A 106 -7.40 -3.56 2.76
C ASP A 106 -7.53 -2.27 3.57
N PRO A 107 -8.75 -1.79 3.81
CA PRO A 107 -9.01 -0.56 4.55
C PRO A 107 -8.69 -0.65 6.04
N GLU A 108 -8.51 -1.85 6.56
CA GLU A 108 -8.36 -2.10 7.97
C GLU A 108 -6.90 -2.00 8.44
N HIS A 109 -5.95 -2.20 7.52
CA HIS A 109 -4.54 -2.24 7.86
C HIS A 109 -3.79 -0.99 7.41
N PHE A 110 -3.22 -0.29 8.37
CA PHE A 110 -2.43 0.91 8.16
C PHE A 110 -0.94 0.64 8.40
N SER A 111 -0.11 1.27 7.58
CA SER A 111 1.31 1.41 7.84
C SER A 111 1.64 2.84 8.24
N VAL A 112 2.33 3.05 9.35
CA VAL A 112 2.74 4.39 9.79
C VAL A 112 3.75 5.00 8.82
N GLU A 113 4.68 4.20 8.32
CA GLU A 113 5.67 4.63 7.35
C GLU A 113 5.11 4.86 5.94
N GLY A 114 3.94 4.29 5.65
CA GLY A 114 3.39 4.24 4.31
C GLY A 114 4.12 3.24 3.40
N SER A 115 3.37 2.56 2.56
CA SER A 115 3.89 1.60 1.58
C SER A 115 4.03 2.20 0.19
N GLY A 116 3.37 3.32 -0.08
CA GLY A 116 3.31 3.95 -1.38
C GLY A 116 3.16 5.46 -1.29
N ILE A 117 3.13 6.06 -2.44
CA ILE A 117 2.89 7.49 -2.63
C ILE A 117 1.82 7.72 -3.69
N ALA A 118 1.14 8.84 -3.58
CA ALA A 118 0.30 9.38 -4.62
C ALA A 118 0.84 10.75 -5.05
N VAL A 119 1.15 10.88 -6.33
CA VAL A 119 1.52 12.17 -6.93
C VAL A 119 0.27 12.78 -7.56
N ARG A 120 -0.11 13.98 -7.11
CA ARG A 120 -1.36 14.64 -7.51
C ARG A 120 -2.60 13.75 -7.29
N GLY A 121 -2.56 13.01 -6.20
CA GLY A 121 -3.61 12.09 -5.81
C GLY A 121 -3.70 10.77 -6.59
N LEU A 122 -2.83 10.55 -7.56
CA LEU A 122 -2.79 9.33 -8.36
C LEU A 122 -1.63 8.42 -7.88
N THR A 123 -1.92 7.14 -7.71
CA THR A 123 -0.94 6.12 -7.31
C THR A 123 -0.28 5.42 -8.52
N TRP A 124 -0.59 5.85 -9.74
CA TRP A 124 -0.09 5.26 -10.98
C TRP A 124 1.21 5.93 -11.44
N GLY A 125 2.21 5.88 -10.59
CA GLY A 125 3.54 6.43 -10.82
C GLY A 125 4.53 5.41 -11.36
N SER A 126 5.74 5.86 -11.60
CA SER A 126 6.88 4.97 -11.84
C SER A 126 8.05 5.35 -10.94
N SER A 127 8.88 4.38 -10.61
CA SER A 127 10.08 4.58 -9.81
C SER A 127 11.32 4.28 -10.64
N THR A 128 12.32 5.14 -10.50
CA THR A 128 13.64 4.92 -11.09
C THR A 128 14.73 5.10 -10.04
N LEU A 129 15.84 4.40 -10.23
CA LEU A 129 17.09 4.61 -9.51
C LEU A 129 18.15 5.08 -10.49
N ASN A 130 18.61 6.31 -10.34
CA ASN A 130 19.54 6.96 -11.28
C ASN A 130 19.03 6.97 -12.73
N GLY A 131 17.73 7.22 -12.92
CA GLY A 131 17.07 7.23 -14.24
C GLY A 131 16.81 5.85 -14.85
N ARG A 132 17.01 4.74 -14.10
CA ARG A 132 16.76 3.36 -14.51
C ARG A 132 15.54 2.82 -13.78
N GLU A 133 14.71 2.06 -14.48
CA GLU A 133 13.56 1.39 -13.87
C GLU A 133 14.04 0.45 -12.76
N SER A 134 13.52 0.63 -11.55
CA SER A 134 13.82 -0.24 -10.41
C SER A 134 12.52 -0.62 -9.69
N PHE A 135 12.51 -1.80 -9.08
CA PHE A 135 11.31 -2.34 -8.43
C PHE A 135 11.66 -3.24 -7.25
N SER A 136 10.70 -3.41 -6.34
CA SER A 136 10.76 -4.44 -5.29
C SER A 136 9.92 -5.65 -5.70
N ALA A 137 10.32 -6.83 -5.26
CA ALA A 137 9.43 -7.97 -5.32
C ALA A 137 8.29 -7.72 -4.34
N GLY A 138 7.11 -7.76 -4.84
CA GLY A 138 5.91 -7.51 -4.08
C GLY A 138 4.72 -7.53 -5.01
N TRP A 139 3.76 -8.31 -4.65
CA TRP A 139 2.52 -8.43 -5.36
C TRP A 139 1.56 -7.29 -4.99
N PRO A 140 0.97 -6.58 -5.93
CA PRO A 140 0.99 -6.69 -7.41
C PRO A 140 1.88 -5.65 -8.12
N GLY A 141 2.89 -5.08 -7.45
CA GLY A 141 3.55 -3.83 -7.82
C GLY A 141 4.50 -3.87 -9.02
N ARG A 142 4.74 -2.68 -9.57
CA ARG A 142 5.73 -2.41 -10.59
C ARG A 142 6.84 -1.49 -10.10
N GLU A 143 6.56 -0.75 -9.04
CA GLU A 143 7.44 0.27 -8.49
C GLU A 143 8.31 -0.30 -7.37
N LEU A 144 9.28 0.47 -6.94
CA LEU A 144 9.95 0.23 -5.67
C LEU A 144 8.92 0.32 -4.53
N SER A 145 8.99 -0.61 -3.60
CA SER A 145 8.41 -0.39 -2.28
C SER A 145 9.25 0.67 -1.59
N TRP A 146 8.72 1.86 -1.48
CA TRP A 146 9.47 3.03 -1.00
C TRP A 146 9.97 2.86 0.44
N GLY A 147 9.29 2.03 1.23
CA GLY A 147 9.72 1.65 2.56
C GLY A 147 10.94 0.73 2.59
N ASP A 148 11.24 0.04 1.49
CA ASP A 148 12.36 -0.91 1.43
C ASP A 148 13.70 -0.19 1.24
N VAL A 149 13.70 1.02 0.68
CA VAL A 149 14.91 1.75 0.30
C VAL A 149 15.44 2.59 1.47
N PRO A 150 16.68 2.37 1.91
CA PRO A 150 17.31 3.22 2.92
C PRO A 150 17.52 4.65 2.39
N PRO A 151 16.95 5.67 3.03
CA PRO A 151 17.12 7.06 2.59
C PRO A 151 18.56 7.54 2.69
N GLU A 152 19.35 6.92 3.54
CA GLU A 152 20.76 7.25 3.76
C GLU A 152 21.63 7.03 2.52
N LEU A 153 21.24 6.13 1.59
CA LEU A 153 21.97 5.89 0.35
C LEU A 153 21.66 6.91 -0.75
N MET A 154 20.67 7.79 -0.53
CA MET A 154 20.19 8.71 -1.55
C MET A 154 20.78 10.09 -1.39
N SER A 155 21.25 10.69 -2.50
CA SER A 155 21.70 12.07 -2.58
C SER A 155 20.59 13.04 -2.93
N ALA A 156 19.56 12.57 -3.66
CA ALA A 156 18.37 13.33 -4.00
C ALA A 156 17.20 12.43 -4.35
N VAL A 157 16.00 12.99 -4.27
CA VAL A 157 14.74 12.41 -4.78
C VAL A 157 14.08 13.45 -5.67
N ILE A 158 13.81 13.12 -6.93
CA ILE A 158 13.25 14.02 -7.92
C ILE A 158 11.91 13.49 -8.40
N VAL A 159 10.89 14.34 -8.41
CA VAL A 159 9.55 14.03 -8.92
C VAL A 159 9.34 14.74 -10.24
N HIS A 160 9.28 13.99 -11.33
CA HIS A 160 8.97 14.48 -12.68
C HIS A 160 7.46 14.43 -12.89
N LYS A 161 6.80 15.57 -12.97
CA LYS A 161 5.32 15.64 -13.05
C LYS A 161 4.77 15.43 -14.45
N ASN A 162 5.55 15.85 -15.47
CA ASN A 162 5.28 15.65 -16.89
C ASN A 162 6.54 15.13 -17.60
N PRO A 163 6.81 13.82 -17.53
CA PRO A 163 8.03 13.25 -18.09
C PRO A 163 8.17 13.51 -19.59
N PRO A 164 9.32 14.05 -20.06
CA PRO A 164 9.60 14.20 -21.48
C PRO A 164 9.88 12.85 -22.17
N ALA A 165 9.95 12.84 -23.50
CA ALA A 165 10.12 11.62 -24.30
C ALA A 165 11.41 10.84 -24.01
N GLU A 166 12.43 11.47 -23.45
CA GLU A 166 13.73 10.88 -23.12
C GLU A 166 13.67 10.00 -21.88
N LEU A 167 12.77 10.30 -20.94
CA LEU A 167 12.58 9.52 -19.74
C LEU A 167 11.85 8.20 -20.03
N ILE A 168 12.05 7.23 -19.16
CA ILE A 168 11.39 5.94 -19.26
C ILE A 168 9.90 6.16 -19.04
N GLU A 169 9.09 5.53 -19.88
CA GLU A 169 7.63 5.53 -19.74
C GLU A 169 7.20 4.72 -18.51
N GLY A 170 6.01 5.01 -17.97
CA GLY A 170 5.41 4.19 -16.93
C GLY A 170 4.78 4.95 -15.77
N GLY A 171 4.54 6.23 -15.90
CA GLY A 171 3.86 7.01 -14.85
C GLY A 171 2.82 7.97 -15.40
N VAL A 172 1.53 7.71 -15.11
CA VAL A 172 0.43 8.66 -15.33
C VAL A 172 0.44 9.77 -14.29
N SER A 173 0.76 9.46 -13.07
CA SER A 173 0.88 10.45 -11.99
C SER A 173 2.17 11.27 -12.12
N GLY A 174 3.23 10.65 -12.61
CA GLY A 174 4.58 11.17 -12.73
C GLY A 174 5.61 10.08 -12.52
N GLN A 175 6.88 10.45 -12.54
CA GLN A 175 8.01 9.56 -12.27
C GLN A 175 8.77 10.06 -11.06
N VAL A 176 9.12 9.17 -10.14
CA VAL A 176 10.01 9.48 -9.01
C VAL A 176 11.36 8.84 -9.26
N ASP A 177 12.39 9.66 -9.30
CA ASP A 177 13.76 9.24 -9.53
C ASP A 177 14.60 9.40 -8.26
N LEU A 178 15.07 8.28 -7.73
CA LEU A 178 16.01 8.22 -6.62
C LEU A 178 17.42 8.36 -7.17
N ARG A 179 18.21 9.27 -6.60
CA ARG A 179 19.59 9.51 -7.00
C ARG A 179 20.55 9.09 -5.90
N THR A 180 21.53 8.29 -6.27
CA THR A 180 22.70 8.00 -5.42
C THR A 180 23.86 8.89 -5.83
N ALA A 181 24.84 9.08 -4.96
CA ALA A 181 26.03 9.82 -5.30
C ALA A 181 27.01 8.98 -6.13
N LEU A 182 27.78 9.63 -6.99
CA LEU A 182 28.91 9.06 -7.70
C LEU A 182 30.23 9.68 -7.21
N PRO A 183 31.36 8.97 -7.34
CA PRO A 183 32.66 9.50 -6.86
C PRO A 183 33.06 10.86 -7.39
N PHE A 184 32.71 11.16 -8.67
CA PHE A 184 33.07 12.44 -9.29
C PHE A 184 32.13 13.59 -8.93
N ASP A 185 31.05 13.33 -8.23
CA ASP A 185 30.16 14.35 -7.69
C ASP A 185 30.85 15.13 -6.55
N TYR A 186 31.79 14.51 -5.86
CA TYR A 186 32.58 15.17 -4.81
C TYR A 186 33.82 15.87 -5.39
N LYS A 187 34.16 17.05 -4.84
CA LYS A 187 35.35 17.81 -5.27
C LYS A 187 36.70 17.13 -4.89
N GLY A 188 36.67 16.19 -3.95
CA GLY A 188 37.85 15.47 -3.47
C GLY A 188 37.46 14.18 -2.77
N ASP A 189 38.37 13.60 -1.97
CA ASP A 189 38.06 12.47 -1.11
C ASP A 189 37.03 12.87 -0.07
N LYS A 190 36.06 12.00 0.20
CA LYS A 190 34.98 12.22 1.17
C LYS A 190 34.87 11.03 2.10
N PHE A 191 34.74 11.33 3.39
CA PHE A 191 34.39 10.36 4.41
C PHE A 191 33.31 10.95 5.31
N ALA A 192 32.23 10.21 5.58
CA ALA A 192 31.16 10.63 6.46
C ALA A 192 30.64 9.44 7.27
N ILE A 193 30.33 9.66 8.52
CA ILE A 193 29.58 8.75 9.37
C ILE A 193 28.42 9.52 9.95
N SER A 194 27.22 8.92 9.90
CA SER A 194 26.03 9.48 10.51
C SER A 194 25.40 8.47 11.45
N THR A 195 24.92 8.94 12.58
CA THR A 195 24.10 8.16 13.50
C THR A 195 22.84 8.93 13.82
N ASN A 196 21.72 8.23 13.87
CA ASN A 196 20.44 8.83 14.21
C ASN A 196 19.67 7.97 15.22
N ALA A 197 18.72 8.58 15.90
CA ALA A 197 17.75 7.90 16.72
C ALA A 197 16.39 8.59 16.56
N ASN A 198 15.38 7.82 16.22
CA ASN A 198 14.00 8.29 16.13
C ASN A 198 13.20 7.75 17.32
N TYR A 199 12.26 8.52 17.81
CA TYR A 199 11.37 8.11 18.89
C TYR A 199 9.91 8.19 18.43
N ASN A 200 9.24 7.05 18.47
CA ASN A 200 7.79 6.97 18.21
C ASN A 200 7.04 7.21 19.53
N ALA A 201 6.30 8.31 19.61
CA ALA A 201 5.62 8.73 20.82
C ALA A 201 4.46 7.81 21.21
N LEU A 202 3.69 7.28 20.24
CA LEU A 202 2.57 6.38 20.48
C LEU A 202 3.08 5.01 20.96
N GLY A 203 4.08 4.46 20.29
CA GLY A 203 4.69 3.17 20.64
C GLY A 203 5.71 3.23 21.77
N LYS A 204 6.12 4.43 22.20
CA LYS A 204 7.14 4.67 23.24
C LYS A 204 8.44 3.88 23.01
N LYS A 205 8.86 3.78 21.75
CA LYS A 205 10.07 3.04 21.34
C LYS A 205 11.03 3.91 20.55
N SER A 206 12.32 3.72 20.81
CA SER A 206 13.41 4.34 20.05
C SER A 206 13.84 3.46 18.88
N SER A 207 14.31 4.07 17.83
CA SER A 207 14.68 3.46 16.56
C SER A 207 16.05 3.99 16.13
N PRO A 208 17.13 3.22 16.31
CA PRO A 208 18.47 3.64 15.95
C PRO A 208 18.75 3.44 14.46
N GLY A 209 19.61 4.29 13.90
CA GLY A 209 20.15 4.15 12.56
C GLY A 209 21.60 4.61 12.49
N MET A 210 22.33 4.08 11.51
CA MET A 210 23.69 4.49 11.20
C MET A 210 23.99 4.36 9.71
N SER A 211 24.83 5.23 9.20
CA SER A 211 25.39 5.14 7.85
C SER A 211 26.86 5.55 7.80
N ALA A 212 27.56 5.06 6.78
CA ALA A 212 28.95 5.38 6.54
C ALA A 212 29.22 5.47 5.03
N LEU A 213 29.78 6.59 4.59
CA LEU A 213 30.15 6.84 3.21
C LEU A 213 31.67 7.12 3.12
N ALA A 214 32.29 6.45 2.16
CA ALA A 214 33.70 6.70 1.80
C ALA A 214 33.82 6.85 0.29
N SER A 215 34.41 7.94 -0.17
CA SER A 215 34.68 8.20 -1.59
C SER A 215 36.12 8.65 -1.78
N LYS A 216 36.80 8.05 -2.74
CA LYS A 216 38.20 8.37 -3.08
C LYS A 216 38.35 8.58 -4.58
N ARG A 217 39.18 9.55 -4.95
CA ARG A 217 39.49 9.87 -6.34
C ARG A 217 41.01 9.85 -6.54
N TRP A 218 41.45 9.40 -7.71
CA TRP A 218 42.86 9.41 -8.09
C TRP A 218 42.99 9.53 -9.61
N GLU A 219 44.16 9.94 -10.06
CA GLU A 219 44.52 10.08 -11.48
C GLU A 219 45.83 9.36 -11.75
N ASN A 220 45.89 8.69 -12.90
CA ASN A 220 47.08 8.01 -13.38
C ASN A 220 47.10 8.04 -14.92
N ASP A 221 48.09 7.40 -15.55
CA ASP A 221 48.25 7.34 -17.00
C ASP A 221 47.05 6.72 -17.72
N PHE A 222 46.25 5.91 -17.04
CA PHE A 222 45.02 5.30 -17.57
C PHE A 222 43.81 6.19 -17.45
N GLY A 223 43.91 7.38 -16.82
CA GLY A 223 42.83 8.34 -16.64
C GLY A 223 42.49 8.63 -15.20
N ARG A 224 41.37 9.35 -15.03
CA ARG A 224 40.77 9.65 -13.73
C ARG A 224 39.87 8.52 -13.26
N TRP A 225 40.04 8.12 -12.02
CA TRP A 225 39.30 7.07 -11.34
C TRP A 225 38.63 7.62 -10.09
N GLY A 226 37.50 7.05 -9.74
CA GLY A 226 36.83 7.29 -8.49
C GLY A 226 36.14 6.03 -7.99
N MET A 227 36.17 5.80 -6.70
CA MET A 227 35.48 4.72 -6.02
C MET A 227 34.68 5.29 -4.85
N LEU A 228 33.47 4.80 -4.67
CA LEU A 228 32.57 5.14 -3.58
C LEU A 228 31.99 3.88 -2.97
N LEU A 229 31.90 3.86 -1.65
CA LEU A 229 31.18 2.87 -0.87
C LEU A 229 30.25 3.61 0.11
N ASP A 230 28.99 3.25 0.14
CA ASP A 230 27.99 3.77 1.06
C ASP A 230 27.22 2.61 1.69
N LEU A 231 27.17 2.58 3.01
CA LEU A 231 26.58 1.52 3.82
C LEU A 231 25.60 2.15 4.81
N SER A 232 24.43 1.54 4.96
CA SER A 232 23.45 1.98 5.95
C SER A 232 22.80 0.80 6.65
N ALA A 233 22.44 1.01 7.91
CA ALA A 233 21.61 0.10 8.68
C ALA A 233 20.70 0.91 9.60
N ASN A 234 19.39 0.75 9.44
CA ASN A 234 18.45 1.41 10.32
C ASN A 234 17.34 0.47 10.80
N ARG A 235 16.81 0.81 11.95
CA ARG A 235 15.61 0.19 12.51
C ARG A 235 14.55 1.24 12.70
N SER A 236 13.29 0.90 12.37
CA SER A 236 12.14 1.68 12.75
C SER A 236 11.17 0.83 13.56
N ASN A 237 10.71 1.36 14.71
CA ASN A 237 9.68 0.75 15.52
C ASN A 237 8.45 1.65 15.43
N GLU A 238 7.36 1.10 14.94
CA GLU A 238 6.13 1.80 14.69
C GLU A 238 5.01 1.25 15.56
N HIS A 239 4.06 2.10 15.89
CA HIS A 239 2.82 1.70 16.55
C HIS A 239 1.67 2.46 15.90
N ASN A 240 0.58 1.76 15.67
CA ASN A 240 -0.60 2.28 15.02
C ASN A 240 -1.86 1.75 15.70
N ASP A 241 -2.78 2.65 16.00
CA ASP A 241 -4.11 2.32 16.46
C ASP A 241 -5.13 2.69 15.40
N SER A 242 -6.12 1.85 15.20
CA SER A 242 -7.24 2.13 14.30
C SER A 242 -8.57 1.74 14.92
N ILE A 243 -9.60 2.51 14.61
CA ILE A 243 -10.99 2.19 14.87
C ILE A 243 -11.76 2.32 13.57
N GLN A 244 -12.61 1.35 13.30
CA GLN A 244 -13.42 1.30 12.11
C GLN A 244 -14.86 1.10 12.49
N ILE A 245 -15.76 1.81 11.83
CA ILE A 245 -17.19 1.55 11.88
C ILE A 245 -17.54 0.66 10.69
N ASP A 246 -18.23 -0.43 10.97
CA ASP A 246 -18.71 -1.38 9.99
C ASP A 246 -19.78 -0.76 9.08
N PRO A 247 -20.11 -1.38 7.96
CA PRO A 247 -21.11 -0.86 7.03
C PRO A 247 -22.44 -0.52 7.69
N TYR A 248 -23.08 0.52 7.18
CA TYR A 248 -24.40 0.93 7.62
C TYR A 248 -25.49 0.14 6.89
N TYR A 249 -26.52 -0.24 7.63
CA TYR A 249 -27.67 -0.97 7.11
C TYR A 249 -28.97 -0.23 7.42
N PRO A 250 -29.99 -0.36 6.53
CA PRO A 250 -31.28 0.24 6.78
C PRO A 250 -32.03 -0.55 7.86
N ARG A 251 -32.69 0.16 8.75
CA ARG A 251 -33.48 -0.38 9.84
C ARG A 251 -34.89 0.22 9.77
N THR A 252 -35.87 -0.63 9.48
CA THR A 252 -37.29 -0.22 9.37
C THR A 252 -38.08 -0.49 10.65
N ASN A 253 -37.47 -1.24 11.57
CA ASN A 253 -38.12 -1.69 12.82
C ASN A 253 -37.68 -0.87 14.07
N VAL A 254 -37.03 0.28 13.90
CA VAL A 254 -36.50 1.07 14.99
C VAL A 254 -37.31 2.34 15.24
N VAL A 255 -37.77 3.00 14.20
CA VAL A 255 -38.58 4.21 14.24
C VAL A 255 -39.80 4.00 13.35
N ASP A 256 -40.98 4.11 13.93
CA ASP A 256 -42.23 3.86 13.22
C ASP A 256 -42.36 4.69 11.93
N GLY A 257 -42.64 4.01 10.82
CA GLY A 257 -42.82 4.61 9.51
C GLY A 257 -41.60 5.25 8.86
N LYS A 258 -40.41 5.02 9.41
CA LYS A 258 -39.15 5.55 8.86
C LYS A 258 -38.10 4.48 8.72
N THR A 259 -37.38 4.54 7.61
CA THR A 259 -36.12 3.82 7.46
C THR A 259 -34.98 4.66 8.05
N VAL A 260 -34.25 4.12 9.01
CA VAL A 260 -33.07 4.73 9.61
C VAL A 260 -31.83 3.88 9.31
N TRP A 261 -30.66 4.46 9.39
CA TRP A 261 -29.40 3.78 9.04
C TRP A 261 -28.52 3.65 10.27
N ALA A 262 -28.09 2.44 10.56
CA ALA A 262 -27.22 2.14 11.69
C ALA A 262 -26.06 1.23 11.26
N PRO A 263 -24.85 1.43 11.76
CA PRO A 263 -23.74 0.54 11.49
C PRO A 263 -23.99 -0.84 12.10
N LYS A 264 -23.46 -1.87 11.46
CA LYS A 264 -23.51 -3.23 11.98
C LYS A 264 -22.83 -3.30 13.36
N SER A 265 -21.62 -2.79 13.44
CA SER A 265 -20.78 -2.77 14.62
C SER A 265 -19.57 -1.87 14.37
N GLY A 266 -18.45 -2.21 14.99
CA GLY A 266 -17.15 -1.62 14.72
C GLY A 266 -16.03 -2.45 15.29
N SER A 267 -14.80 -2.09 14.94
CA SER A 267 -13.61 -2.84 15.29
C SER A 267 -12.52 -1.94 15.86
N TYR A 268 -11.70 -2.55 16.69
CA TYR A 268 -10.47 -1.99 17.25
C TYR A 268 -9.29 -2.75 16.74
N ARG A 269 -8.22 -2.05 16.39
CA ARG A 269 -6.95 -2.67 16.03
C ARG A 269 -5.80 -1.88 16.64
N THR A 270 -4.80 -2.58 17.10
CA THR A 270 -3.49 -2.02 17.41
C THR A 270 -2.43 -2.86 16.72
N ASN A 271 -1.53 -2.20 16.02
CA ASN A 271 -0.46 -2.84 15.28
C ASN A 271 0.89 -2.29 15.75
N THR A 272 1.82 -3.18 16.01
CA THR A 272 3.21 -2.84 16.33
C THR A 272 4.10 -3.45 15.27
N SER A 273 4.80 -2.60 14.51
CA SER A 273 5.69 -3.02 13.43
C SER A 273 7.13 -2.69 13.76
N ARG A 274 8.02 -3.56 13.35
CA ARG A 274 9.45 -3.34 13.37
C ARG A 274 10.00 -3.54 11.97
N TYR A 275 10.65 -2.51 11.47
CA TYR A 275 11.32 -2.50 10.18
C TYR A 275 12.82 -2.48 10.40
N ASP A 276 13.53 -3.45 9.87
CA ASP A 276 14.98 -3.49 9.80
C ASP A 276 15.41 -3.33 8.34
N ARG A 277 16.27 -2.34 8.04
CA ARG A 277 16.80 -2.05 6.71
C ARG A 277 18.32 -2.12 6.72
N VAL A 278 18.86 -2.71 5.68
CA VAL A 278 20.29 -2.69 5.40
C VAL A 278 20.46 -2.31 3.94
N GLY A 279 21.24 -1.27 3.70
CA GLY A 279 21.55 -0.77 2.37
C GLY A 279 23.03 -0.77 2.10
N GLU A 280 23.40 -1.17 0.90
CA GLU A 280 24.76 -1.21 0.41
C GLU A 280 24.80 -0.62 -0.99
N TYR A 281 25.67 0.36 -1.20
CA TYR A 281 25.89 0.95 -2.51
C TYR A 281 27.38 1.09 -2.77
N ALA A 282 27.81 0.68 -3.95
CA ALA A 282 29.17 0.86 -4.43
C ALA A 282 29.18 1.42 -5.85
N ALA A 283 30.10 2.34 -6.12
CA ALA A 283 30.28 2.91 -7.45
C ALA A 283 31.77 2.99 -7.81
N LEU A 284 32.08 2.60 -9.04
CA LEU A 284 33.38 2.79 -9.68
C LEU A 284 33.21 3.68 -10.90
N GLN A 285 33.93 4.78 -10.98
CA GLN A 285 33.93 5.69 -12.14
C GLN A 285 35.31 5.77 -12.76
N TRP A 286 35.35 5.89 -14.06
CA TRP A 286 36.52 6.13 -14.87
C TRP A 286 36.26 7.16 -15.95
N LYS A 287 37.25 8.07 -16.19
CA LYS A 287 37.13 9.10 -17.22
C LYS A 287 38.44 9.34 -17.93
N LYS A 288 38.45 9.27 -19.26
CA LYS A 288 39.61 9.61 -20.11
C LYS A 288 39.16 9.94 -21.53
N ASN A 289 39.74 10.97 -22.17
CA ASN A 289 39.59 11.28 -23.60
C ASN A 289 38.12 11.34 -24.09
N GLY A 290 37.25 12.01 -23.36
CA GLY A 290 35.84 12.14 -23.75
C GLY A 290 34.99 10.91 -23.44
N VAL A 291 35.56 9.86 -22.87
CA VAL A 291 34.82 8.70 -22.39
C VAL A 291 34.74 8.75 -20.87
N GLU A 292 33.54 8.56 -20.35
CA GLU A 292 33.27 8.41 -18.93
C GLU A 292 32.44 7.15 -18.71
N SER A 293 32.89 6.27 -17.84
CA SER A 293 32.21 5.02 -17.52
C SER A 293 31.96 4.90 -16.03
N SER A 294 30.80 4.42 -15.64
CA SER A 294 30.46 4.10 -14.26
C SER A 294 29.87 2.70 -14.15
N PHE A 295 30.30 1.98 -13.15
CA PHE A 295 29.72 0.71 -12.72
C PHE A 295 29.18 0.87 -11.31
N THR A 296 27.93 0.47 -11.09
CA THR A 296 27.26 0.63 -9.79
C THR A 296 26.64 -0.70 -9.34
N VAL A 297 26.69 -0.92 -8.05
CA VAL A 297 26.07 -2.03 -7.33
C VAL A 297 25.20 -1.42 -6.24
N PHE A 298 23.93 -1.77 -6.24
CA PHE A 298 22.98 -1.40 -5.19
C PHE A 298 22.36 -2.67 -4.63
N ASN A 299 22.30 -2.75 -3.30
CA ASN A 299 21.57 -3.79 -2.59
C ASN A 299 20.79 -3.18 -1.44
N SER A 300 19.51 -3.49 -1.37
CA SER A 300 18.64 -3.16 -0.25
C SER A 300 18.02 -4.43 0.31
N ALA A 301 18.16 -4.66 1.60
CA ALA A 301 17.52 -5.74 2.32
C ALA A 301 16.59 -5.16 3.39
N TYR A 302 15.37 -5.60 3.39
CA TYR A 302 14.31 -5.11 4.25
C TYR A 302 13.62 -6.26 4.96
N THR A 303 13.36 -6.09 6.25
CA THR A 303 12.55 -7.02 7.03
C THR A 303 11.48 -6.23 7.78
N ASN A 304 10.23 -6.57 7.53
CA ASN A 304 9.09 -6.10 8.30
C ASN A 304 8.56 -7.22 9.17
N ASN A 305 8.53 -7.01 10.48
CA ASN A 305 7.86 -7.87 11.44
C ASN A 305 6.75 -7.06 12.13
N SER A 306 5.51 -7.45 11.92
CA SER A 306 4.32 -6.77 12.38
C SER A 306 3.48 -7.69 13.25
N GLN A 307 3.00 -7.18 14.38
CA GLN A 307 2.10 -7.88 15.30
C GLN A 307 0.84 -7.05 15.48
N GLU A 308 -0.30 -7.67 15.21
CA GLU A 308 -1.60 -7.04 15.37
C GLU A 308 -2.42 -7.73 16.45
N HIS A 309 -3.15 -6.93 17.19
CA HIS A 309 -4.19 -7.34 18.12
C HIS A 309 -5.49 -6.63 17.76
N ALA A 310 -6.53 -7.39 17.45
CA ALA A 310 -7.81 -6.83 17.02
C ALA A 310 -9.00 -7.44 17.77
N LEU A 311 -10.04 -6.63 17.90
CA LEU A 311 -11.39 -7.04 18.23
C LEU A 311 -12.31 -6.52 17.14
N TYR A 312 -12.96 -7.39 16.40
CA TYR A 312 -13.84 -7.01 15.30
C TYR A 312 -15.09 -7.87 15.26
N THR A 313 -16.12 -7.37 14.60
CA THR A 313 -17.42 -8.03 14.54
C THR A 313 -17.34 -9.34 13.77
N GLY A 314 -17.96 -10.36 14.28
CA GLY A 314 -18.26 -11.61 13.57
C GLY A 314 -19.40 -11.47 12.54
N VAL A 315 -19.76 -12.58 11.92
CA VAL A 315 -20.81 -12.62 10.90
C VAL A 315 -22.17 -12.81 11.57
N GLU A 316 -22.77 -11.78 12.16
CA GLU A 316 -24.07 -11.90 12.81
C GLU A 316 -25.21 -11.09 12.17
N ASN A 317 -26.41 -11.54 12.42
CA ASN A 317 -27.65 -10.95 11.92
C ASN A 317 -27.91 -9.55 12.48
N THR A 318 -27.57 -8.52 11.73
CA THR A 318 -27.74 -7.14 12.17
C THR A 318 -29.19 -6.76 12.44
N TYR A 319 -30.16 -7.30 11.74
CA TYR A 319 -31.59 -6.93 11.92
C TYR A 319 -32.18 -7.48 13.22
N LYS A 320 -31.67 -8.57 13.77
CA LYS A 320 -32.05 -9.11 15.07
C LYS A 320 -31.48 -8.33 16.24
N THR A 321 -30.43 -7.55 16.00
CA THR A 321 -29.83 -6.69 17.00
C THR A 321 -30.80 -5.56 17.38
N LYS A 322 -31.08 -5.37 18.66
CA LYS A 322 -31.90 -4.28 19.17
C LYS A 322 -31.03 -3.04 19.42
N LEU A 323 -31.52 -1.91 18.94
CA LEU A 323 -30.97 -0.60 19.26
C LEU A 323 -31.75 -0.01 20.42
N ASN A 324 -31.12 0.12 21.58
CA ASN A 324 -31.72 0.69 22.78
C ASN A 324 -31.29 2.15 22.89
N ASN A 325 -32.27 3.03 23.16
CA ASN A 325 -32.08 4.48 23.27
C ASN A 325 -31.31 5.08 22.08
N PRO A 326 -31.72 4.77 20.81
CA PRO A 326 -31.04 5.25 19.64
C PRO A 326 -31.23 6.75 19.46
N VAL A 327 -30.16 7.44 19.08
CA VAL A 327 -30.16 8.85 18.67
C VAL A 327 -29.78 8.90 17.22
N PHE A 328 -30.61 9.54 16.39
CA PHE A 328 -30.39 9.73 14.96
C PHE A 328 -30.21 11.20 14.64
N ASP A 329 -29.48 11.49 13.58
CA ASP A 329 -29.42 12.82 13.00
C ASP A 329 -30.68 13.14 12.17
N ALA A 330 -30.71 14.34 11.55
CA ALA A 330 -31.82 14.79 10.73
C ALA A 330 -32.04 13.91 9.47
N ASN A 331 -31.02 13.19 9.02
CA ASN A 331 -31.06 12.30 7.87
C ASN A 331 -31.43 10.84 8.24
N GLY A 332 -31.68 10.58 9.51
CA GLY A 332 -31.97 9.24 10.00
C GLY A 332 -30.71 8.36 10.15
N VAL A 333 -29.52 8.94 10.24
CA VAL A 333 -28.28 8.21 10.46
C VAL A 333 -27.97 8.15 11.96
N LEU A 334 -27.63 6.97 12.46
CA LEU A 334 -27.36 6.75 13.88
C LEU A 334 -26.17 7.58 14.36
N GLN A 335 -26.38 8.29 15.46
CA GLN A 335 -25.37 9.00 16.19
C GLN A 335 -24.91 8.23 17.44
N SER A 336 -25.83 7.56 18.13
CA SER A 336 -25.49 6.68 19.23
C SER A 336 -26.60 5.69 19.53
N ALA A 337 -26.24 4.50 20.01
CA ALA A 337 -27.16 3.51 20.57
C ALA A 337 -26.42 2.49 21.43
N ARG A 338 -27.16 1.86 22.33
CA ARG A 338 -26.75 0.61 22.96
C ARG A 338 -27.30 -0.57 22.18
N TYR A 339 -26.39 -1.40 21.69
CA TYR A 339 -26.72 -2.60 20.93
C TYR A 339 -26.84 -3.79 21.87
N THR A 340 -27.88 -4.61 21.67
CA THR A 340 -28.07 -5.87 22.36
C THR A 340 -28.68 -6.87 21.40
N TYR A 341 -28.41 -8.16 21.64
CA TYR A 341 -29.13 -9.22 20.96
C TYR A 341 -29.58 -10.24 22.03
N PRO A 342 -30.81 -10.14 22.52
CA PRO A 342 -31.27 -10.97 23.62
C PRO A 342 -31.39 -12.44 23.25
N GLY A 343 -31.29 -12.77 21.98
CA GLY A 343 -31.39 -14.13 21.49
C GLY A 343 -32.80 -14.59 21.26
N GLY A 344 -32.92 -15.86 20.93
CA GLY A 344 -34.14 -16.53 20.59
C GLY A 344 -33.85 -17.79 19.78
N GLN A 345 -34.88 -18.43 19.30
CA GLN A 345 -34.77 -19.52 18.36
C GLN A 345 -34.57 -18.95 16.95
N GLY A 346 -33.38 -19.14 16.37
CA GLY A 346 -33.06 -18.69 15.02
C GLY A 346 -33.63 -19.60 13.92
N ALA A 347 -33.36 -19.24 12.68
CA ALA A 347 -33.58 -20.11 11.55
C ALA A 347 -32.84 -21.45 11.77
N ASN A 348 -33.44 -22.57 11.36
CA ASN A 348 -32.91 -23.92 11.57
C ASN A 348 -32.88 -24.38 13.03
N ASN A 349 -33.65 -23.78 13.90
CA ASN A 349 -33.77 -24.15 15.33
C ASN A 349 -32.47 -24.00 16.15
N PHE A 350 -31.50 -23.26 15.68
CA PHE A 350 -30.37 -22.90 16.51
C PHE A 350 -30.73 -21.82 17.53
N VAL A 351 -30.13 -21.96 18.67
CA VAL A 351 -30.29 -20.95 19.71
C VAL A 351 -29.26 -19.86 19.49
N GLU A 352 -29.73 -18.65 19.35
CA GLU A 352 -28.91 -17.46 19.08
C GLU A 352 -28.97 -16.48 20.26
N GLY A 353 -27.94 -15.65 20.42
CA GLY A 353 -27.90 -14.56 21.40
C GLY A 353 -26.52 -14.00 21.56
N GLY A 354 -26.48 -12.74 21.99
CA GLY A 354 -25.23 -11.98 22.09
C GLY A 354 -24.74 -11.40 20.78
N LEU A 355 -23.84 -10.42 20.89
CA LEU A 355 -23.18 -9.78 19.78
C LEU A 355 -21.87 -10.52 19.51
N GLU A 356 -21.72 -11.11 18.33
CA GLU A 356 -20.52 -11.86 18.00
C GLU A 356 -19.35 -10.92 17.73
N PHE A 357 -18.23 -11.21 18.40
CA PHE A 357 -16.95 -10.57 18.18
C PHE A 357 -15.85 -11.60 17.98
N ASN A 358 -14.95 -11.28 17.08
CA ASN A 358 -13.71 -12.01 16.85
C ASN A 358 -12.56 -11.28 17.51
N SER A 359 -11.79 -12.00 18.31
CA SER A 359 -10.61 -11.52 19.02
C SER A 359 -9.40 -12.25 18.47
N ASN A 360 -8.52 -11.53 17.75
CA ASN A 360 -7.41 -12.14 17.08
C ASN A 360 -6.04 -11.60 17.52
N SER A 361 -5.04 -12.45 17.36
CA SER A 361 -3.64 -12.10 17.39
C SER A 361 -2.99 -12.53 16.10
N THR A 362 -2.24 -11.63 15.51
CA THR A 362 -1.58 -11.84 14.21
C THR A 362 -0.08 -11.56 14.31
N ASP A 363 0.72 -12.33 13.60
CA ASP A 363 2.14 -12.07 13.34
C ASP A 363 2.40 -12.15 11.84
N SER A 364 2.97 -11.09 11.28
CA SER A 364 3.34 -11.02 9.87
C SER A 364 4.82 -10.73 9.74
N LEU A 365 5.50 -11.51 8.92
CA LEU A 365 6.92 -11.34 8.62
C LEU A 365 7.10 -11.29 7.11
N VAL A 366 7.64 -10.18 6.63
CA VAL A 366 8.06 -10.02 5.23
C VAL A 366 9.55 -9.77 5.21
N HIS A 367 10.25 -10.49 4.37
CA HIS A 367 11.66 -10.26 4.08
C HIS A 367 11.83 -10.05 2.58
N SER A 368 12.31 -8.86 2.21
CA SER A 368 12.54 -8.50 0.81
C SER A 368 13.98 -8.08 0.55
N THR A 369 14.43 -8.29 -0.67
CA THR A 369 15.73 -7.83 -1.16
C THR A 369 15.59 -7.31 -2.58
N THR A 370 16.24 -6.19 -2.86
CA THR A 370 16.37 -5.65 -4.23
C THR A 370 17.85 -5.41 -4.52
N ARG A 371 18.34 -5.99 -5.60
CA ARG A 371 19.72 -5.86 -6.07
C ARG A 371 19.73 -5.28 -7.47
N GLU A 372 20.59 -4.32 -7.71
CA GLU A 372 20.82 -3.75 -9.04
C GLU A 372 22.32 -3.73 -9.36
N LEU A 373 22.64 -4.18 -10.58
CA LEU A 373 23.92 -3.96 -11.21
C LEU A 373 23.70 -3.09 -12.43
N ALA A 374 24.46 -2.02 -12.56
CA ALA A 374 24.33 -1.16 -13.72
C ALA A 374 25.70 -0.70 -14.25
N TRP A 375 25.81 -0.63 -15.55
CA TRP A 375 26.99 -0.14 -16.25
C TRP A 375 26.58 0.93 -17.26
N ASN A 376 27.07 2.13 -17.03
CA ASN A 376 26.83 3.29 -17.89
C ASN A 376 28.14 3.75 -18.52
N THR A 377 28.11 4.11 -19.79
CA THR A 377 29.25 4.71 -20.49
C THR A 377 28.76 5.87 -21.35
N LYS A 378 29.31 7.06 -21.08
CA LYS A 378 29.12 8.27 -21.88
C LYS A 378 30.33 8.47 -22.77
N TRP A 379 30.10 8.74 -24.04
CA TRP A 379 31.14 9.00 -25.04
C TRP A 379 30.87 10.31 -25.77
N THR A 380 31.66 11.33 -25.49
CA THR A 380 31.69 12.59 -26.22
C THR A 380 32.61 12.42 -27.42
N VAL A 381 32.02 12.11 -28.59
CA VAL A 381 32.75 11.85 -29.85
C VAL A 381 33.43 13.13 -30.32
N ASN A 382 32.67 14.26 -30.27
CA ASN A 382 33.16 15.60 -30.59
C ASN A 382 32.24 16.65 -29.91
N GLN A 383 32.45 17.92 -30.21
CA GLN A 383 31.68 19.04 -29.62
C GLN A 383 30.18 18.97 -29.92
N ARG A 384 29.77 18.27 -31.01
CA ARG A 384 28.38 18.19 -31.43
C ARG A 384 27.72 16.86 -31.11
N LEU A 385 28.48 15.76 -31.08
CA LEU A 385 27.93 14.40 -30.98
C LEU A 385 28.40 13.69 -29.73
N ALA A 386 27.45 13.20 -28.93
CA ALA A 386 27.68 12.36 -27.78
C ALA A 386 26.72 11.16 -27.79
N PHE A 387 27.20 10.04 -27.27
CA PHE A 387 26.41 8.84 -27.04
C PHE A 387 26.48 8.43 -25.58
N GLN A 388 25.44 7.73 -25.13
CA GLN A 388 25.41 7.07 -23.83
C GLN A 388 24.88 5.67 -24.02
N ASN A 389 25.58 4.69 -23.45
CA ASN A 389 25.16 3.29 -23.37
C ASN A 389 24.91 2.95 -21.89
N ASP A 390 23.82 2.24 -21.62
CA ASP A 390 23.42 1.86 -20.29
C ASP A 390 22.91 0.42 -20.28
N PHE A 391 23.48 -0.40 -19.43
CA PHE A 391 23.04 -1.76 -19.16
C PHE A 391 22.66 -1.91 -17.70
N GLN A 392 21.56 -2.61 -17.42
CA GLN A 392 21.03 -2.82 -16.08
C GLN A 392 20.55 -4.25 -15.90
N TRP A 393 20.81 -4.81 -14.74
CA TRP A 393 20.15 -5.99 -14.22
C TRP A 393 19.60 -5.69 -12.82
N VAL A 394 18.33 -6.03 -12.60
CA VAL A 394 17.68 -5.95 -11.29
C VAL A 394 17.15 -7.32 -10.93
N HIS A 395 17.41 -7.75 -9.69
CA HIS A 395 16.82 -8.93 -9.09
C HIS A 395 16.16 -8.55 -7.77
N ALA A 396 14.87 -8.82 -7.66
CA ALA A 396 14.10 -8.55 -6.46
C ALA A 396 13.42 -9.83 -5.96
N LYS A 397 13.44 -10.05 -4.65
CA LYS A 397 12.87 -11.23 -4.00
C LYS A 397 12.14 -10.82 -2.73
N ALA A 398 10.97 -11.46 -2.48
CA ALA A 398 10.27 -11.36 -1.22
C ALA A 398 9.80 -12.73 -0.73
N ASP A 399 9.96 -12.96 0.57
CA ASP A 399 9.40 -14.09 1.29
C ASP A 399 8.45 -13.53 2.37
N SER A 400 7.20 -13.97 2.35
CA SER A 400 6.18 -13.54 3.30
C SER A 400 5.65 -14.70 4.12
N THR A 401 5.35 -14.42 5.39
CA THR A 401 4.68 -15.35 6.29
C THR A 401 3.67 -14.56 7.12
N TYR A 402 2.44 -15.01 7.13
CA TYR A 402 1.34 -14.46 7.92
C TYR A 402 0.80 -15.57 8.82
N ARG A 403 0.57 -15.28 10.09
CA ARG A 403 0.06 -16.19 11.10
C ARG A 403 -1.03 -15.49 11.88
N ASN A 404 -2.23 -15.99 11.81
CA ASN A 404 -3.34 -15.46 12.58
C ASN A 404 -4.06 -16.59 13.31
N MET A 405 -4.45 -16.33 14.54
CA MET A 405 -5.40 -17.13 15.28
C MET A 405 -6.53 -16.25 15.79
N THR A 406 -7.74 -16.73 15.67
CA THR A 406 -8.94 -16.03 16.06
C THR A 406 -9.74 -16.83 17.06
N LEU A 407 -10.10 -16.20 18.16
CA LEU A 407 -11.13 -16.65 19.08
C LEU A 407 -12.40 -15.84 18.85
N SER A 408 -13.55 -16.44 19.03
CA SER A 408 -14.82 -15.73 18.99
C SER A 408 -15.53 -15.76 20.33
N THR A 409 -16.41 -14.78 20.53
CA THR A 409 -17.23 -14.61 21.72
C THR A 409 -18.53 -13.91 21.38
N PHE A 410 -19.54 -14.03 22.25
CA PHE A 410 -20.84 -13.38 22.11
C PHE A 410 -21.08 -12.45 23.31
N VAL A 411 -20.81 -11.18 23.14
CA VAL A 411 -20.96 -10.20 24.24
C VAL A 411 -22.41 -9.78 24.44
N PRO A 412 -22.82 -9.47 25.67
CA PRO A 412 -24.21 -9.10 25.98
C PRO A 412 -24.64 -7.77 25.36
N SER A 413 -23.73 -6.82 25.26
CA SER A 413 -24.04 -5.49 24.78
C SER A 413 -22.79 -4.74 24.34
N MET A 414 -22.99 -3.72 23.51
CA MET A 414 -22.01 -2.68 23.17
C MET A 414 -22.71 -1.35 23.00
N ASN A 415 -22.00 -0.24 23.21
CA ASN A 415 -22.47 1.09 22.88
C ASN A 415 -21.66 1.61 21.70
N ILE A 416 -22.31 2.19 20.71
CA ILE A 416 -21.69 2.87 19.58
C ILE A 416 -22.08 4.34 19.64
N SER A 417 -21.08 5.23 19.46
CA SER A 417 -21.29 6.67 19.29
C SER A 417 -20.46 7.14 18.11
N VAL A 418 -21.11 7.76 17.12
CA VAL A 418 -20.50 8.30 15.90
C VAL A 418 -20.95 9.74 15.77
N LYS A 419 -20.02 10.69 15.89
CA LYS A 419 -20.32 12.13 15.86
C LYS A 419 -19.49 12.84 14.82
N GLY A 420 -20.06 13.08 13.67
CA GLY A 420 -19.40 13.79 12.58
C GLY A 420 -18.10 13.10 12.14
N SER A 421 -17.00 13.84 12.14
CA SER A 421 -15.65 13.38 11.77
C SER A 421 -14.78 12.97 12.96
N ASP A 422 -15.32 13.02 14.19
CA ASP A 422 -14.58 12.56 15.36
C ASP A 422 -14.39 11.04 15.29
N PRO A 423 -13.34 10.50 15.89
CA PRO A 423 -13.20 9.06 16.00
C PRO A 423 -14.44 8.44 16.65
N ALA A 424 -14.92 7.35 16.08
CA ALA A 424 -16.03 6.64 16.68
C ALA A 424 -15.67 6.10 18.06
N GLU A 425 -16.63 6.06 18.96
CA GLU A 425 -16.49 5.46 20.26
C GLU A 425 -17.34 4.18 20.32
N ILE A 426 -16.69 3.07 20.58
CA ILE A 426 -17.34 1.80 20.88
C ILE A 426 -16.97 1.47 22.30
N THR A 427 -17.96 1.25 23.16
CA THR A 427 -17.73 0.98 24.58
C THR A 427 -18.57 -0.21 25.03
N PHE A 428 -18.11 -0.84 26.12
CA PHE A 428 -18.77 -1.97 26.74
C PHE A 428 -19.17 -1.59 28.18
N ASP A 429 -20.36 -1.97 28.60
CA ASP A 429 -20.75 -1.80 30.01
C ASP A 429 -19.97 -2.77 30.90
N ASP A 430 -20.11 -2.63 32.22
CA ASP A 430 -19.36 -3.43 33.19
C ASP A 430 -19.55 -4.93 32.98
N ALA A 431 -20.78 -5.36 32.66
CA ALA A 431 -21.09 -6.77 32.42
C ALA A 431 -20.41 -7.28 31.17
N ALA A 432 -20.46 -6.52 30.06
CA ALA A 432 -19.79 -6.87 28.82
C ALA A 432 -18.26 -6.82 28.95
N THR A 433 -17.74 -5.88 29.75
CA THR A 433 -16.29 -5.77 30.02
C THR A 433 -15.79 -6.97 30.83
N GLN A 434 -16.53 -7.41 31.84
CA GLN A 434 -16.19 -8.61 32.61
C GLN A 434 -16.29 -9.86 31.71
N PHE A 435 -17.30 -9.93 30.85
CA PHE A 435 -17.50 -11.01 29.92
C PHE A 435 -16.31 -11.13 28.94
N LEU A 436 -15.85 -10.02 28.37
CA LEU A 436 -14.68 -9.97 27.47
C LEU A 436 -13.38 -10.38 28.16
N ALA A 437 -13.27 -10.19 29.45
CA ALA A 437 -12.08 -10.56 30.22
C ALA A 437 -12.07 -12.03 30.68
N ASP A 438 -13.19 -12.75 30.56
CA ASP A 438 -13.31 -14.14 30.97
C ASP A 438 -13.06 -15.10 29.81
N ARG A 439 -12.00 -15.89 29.96
CA ARG A 439 -11.60 -16.92 28.98
C ARG A 439 -12.72 -17.94 28.70
N GLY A 440 -13.54 -18.23 29.70
CA GLY A 440 -14.62 -19.21 29.59
C GLY A 440 -15.66 -18.87 28.54
N HIS A 441 -15.74 -17.62 28.12
CA HIS A 441 -16.71 -17.14 27.13
C HIS A 441 -16.21 -17.17 25.69
N TYR A 442 -15.01 -17.67 25.45
CA TYR A 442 -14.42 -17.73 24.11
C TYR A 442 -14.36 -19.14 23.58
N TYR A 443 -14.40 -19.26 22.25
CA TYR A 443 -14.19 -20.50 21.52
C TYR A 443 -13.23 -20.28 20.34
N PRO A 444 -12.51 -21.32 19.89
CA PRO A 444 -11.66 -21.23 18.71
C PRO A 444 -12.51 -20.99 17.45
N ASN A 445 -12.10 -20.09 16.60
CA ASN A 445 -12.82 -19.78 15.35
C ASN A 445 -11.98 -20.11 14.13
N ALA A 446 -10.78 -19.49 14.00
CA ALA A 446 -9.98 -19.66 12.80
C ALA A 446 -8.47 -19.75 13.09
N PHE A 447 -7.81 -20.53 12.26
CA PHE A 447 -6.36 -20.72 12.21
C PHE A 447 -5.91 -20.40 10.79
N VAL A 448 -5.22 -19.28 10.61
CA VAL A 448 -4.93 -18.74 9.28
C VAL A 448 -3.43 -18.52 9.10
N PRO A 449 -2.68 -19.56 8.73
CA PRO A 449 -1.30 -19.39 8.29
C PRO A 449 -1.29 -19.11 6.79
N GLN A 450 -0.44 -18.18 6.33
CA GLN A 450 -0.21 -17.97 4.90
C GLN A 450 1.27 -17.81 4.63
N MET A 451 1.73 -18.29 3.48
CA MET A 451 3.12 -18.18 3.05
C MET A 451 3.17 -17.92 1.55
N GLY A 452 4.02 -16.98 1.16
CA GLY A 452 4.23 -16.63 -0.24
C GLY A 452 5.71 -16.37 -0.55
N LYS A 453 6.10 -16.67 -1.78
CA LYS A 453 7.41 -16.30 -2.34
C LYS A 453 7.20 -15.54 -3.63
N GLU A 454 7.95 -14.49 -3.79
CA GLU A 454 7.94 -13.66 -4.98
C GLU A 454 9.37 -13.46 -5.46
N ASP A 455 9.54 -13.48 -6.76
CA ASP A 455 10.81 -13.35 -7.43
C ASP A 455 10.64 -12.55 -8.73
N GLY A 456 11.55 -11.62 -9.00
CA GLY A 456 11.49 -10.78 -10.18
C GLY A 456 12.87 -10.46 -10.72
N ASP A 457 13.01 -10.56 -12.04
CA ASP A 457 14.22 -10.19 -12.77
C ASP A 457 13.91 -9.17 -13.85
N LEU A 458 14.81 -8.21 -14.06
CA LEU A 458 14.78 -7.27 -15.17
C LEU A 458 16.17 -7.19 -15.80
N TYR A 459 16.22 -7.36 -17.10
CA TYR A 459 17.35 -6.99 -17.95
C TYR A 459 16.94 -5.80 -18.81
N ALA A 460 17.75 -4.74 -18.81
CA ALA A 460 17.50 -3.57 -19.63
C ALA A 460 18.77 -3.09 -20.32
N TRP A 461 18.61 -2.68 -21.56
CA TRP A 461 19.66 -2.04 -22.34
C TRP A 461 19.13 -0.80 -23.01
N LYS A 462 19.86 0.31 -22.90
CA LYS A 462 19.50 1.62 -23.44
C LYS A 462 20.69 2.23 -24.14
N VAL A 463 20.46 2.85 -25.29
CA VAL A 463 21.42 3.69 -26.00
C VAL A 463 20.76 5.01 -26.33
N ASP A 464 21.42 6.09 -25.95
CA ASP A 464 21.01 7.46 -26.25
C ASP A 464 22.07 8.16 -27.10
N GLY A 465 21.64 9.01 -28.01
CA GLY A 465 22.46 9.89 -28.81
C GLY A 465 22.00 11.33 -28.66
N ARG A 466 22.95 12.26 -28.65
CA ARG A 466 22.68 13.69 -28.67
C ARG A 466 23.52 14.38 -29.72
N PHE A 467 22.86 15.15 -30.60
CA PHE A 467 23.50 15.96 -31.62
C PHE A 467 23.17 17.44 -31.37
N ARG A 468 24.18 18.27 -31.11
CA ARG A 468 24.07 19.73 -30.92
C ARG A 468 24.11 20.44 -32.26
N PHE A 469 23.16 21.30 -32.48
CA PHE A 469 23.13 22.20 -33.65
C PHE A 469 23.91 23.46 -33.40
N ASP A 470 24.48 24.01 -34.46
CA ASP A 470 24.97 25.37 -34.51
C ASP A 470 23.92 26.25 -35.22
N HIS A 471 22.81 26.50 -34.48
CA HIS A 471 21.64 27.13 -35.04
C HIS A 471 21.00 28.04 -33.96
N PRO A 472 20.52 29.26 -34.32
CA PRO A 472 20.04 30.23 -33.35
C PRO A 472 18.82 29.72 -32.53
N VAL A 473 18.00 28.86 -33.10
CA VAL A 473 16.77 28.34 -32.48
C VAL A 473 16.92 26.88 -32.05
N LEU A 474 17.44 26.01 -32.90
CA LEU A 474 17.57 24.60 -32.60
C LEU A 474 18.84 24.38 -31.78
N ARG A 475 18.68 23.84 -30.55
CA ARG A 475 19.78 23.61 -29.61
C ARG A 475 20.39 22.20 -29.80
N ASP A 476 19.58 21.17 -29.68
CA ASP A 476 20.02 19.80 -29.90
C ASP A 476 18.86 18.89 -30.33
N LEU A 477 19.26 17.74 -30.87
CA LEU A 477 18.42 16.58 -31.17
C LEU A 477 18.89 15.45 -30.27
N ARG A 478 17.96 14.81 -29.58
CA ARG A 478 18.17 13.66 -28.70
C ARG A 478 17.36 12.47 -29.24
N PHE A 479 17.95 11.33 -29.26
CA PHE A 479 17.29 10.12 -29.73
C PHE A 479 17.83 8.91 -28.99
N GLY A 480 17.04 7.87 -28.89
CA GLY A 480 17.50 6.65 -28.24
C GLY A 480 16.55 5.49 -28.40
N ILE A 481 17.06 4.33 -28.01
CA ILE A 481 16.33 3.07 -27.98
C ILE A 481 16.50 2.44 -26.60
N ARG A 482 15.49 1.69 -26.14
CA ARG A 482 15.53 0.89 -24.93
C ARG A 482 14.86 -0.46 -25.16
N LEU A 483 15.52 -1.53 -24.74
CA LEU A 483 15.00 -2.90 -24.76
C LEU A 483 14.96 -3.44 -23.34
N THR A 484 13.88 -4.12 -22.97
CA THR A 484 13.77 -4.78 -21.65
C THR A 484 13.18 -6.17 -21.77
N ASP A 485 13.58 -7.03 -20.82
CA ASP A 485 12.96 -8.32 -20.55
C ASP A 485 12.78 -8.42 -19.04
N ARG A 486 11.51 -8.45 -18.57
CA ARG A 486 11.16 -8.50 -17.15
C ARG A 486 10.29 -9.69 -16.86
N LYS A 487 10.69 -10.50 -15.89
CA LYS A 487 9.95 -11.65 -15.38
C LYS A 487 9.53 -11.42 -13.94
N SER A 488 8.32 -11.87 -13.58
CA SER A 488 7.83 -11.93 -12.20
C SER A 488 7.21 -13.30 -11.96
N THR A 489 7.51 -13.89 -10.83
CA THR A 489 6.99 -15.20 -10.43
C THR A 489 6.45 -15.11 -9.00
N HIS A 490 5.30 -15.70 -8.77
CA HIS A 490 4.71 -15.84 -7.43
C HIS A 490 4.42 -17.31 -7.16
N VAL A 491 4.79 -17.77 -5.96
CA VAL A 491 4.59 -19.15 -5.52
C VAL A 491 3.79 -19.14 -4.21
N LYS A 492 2.60 -19.72 -4.24
CA LYS A 492 1.77 -19.97 -3.05
C LYS A 492 2.19 -21.28 -2.38
N ALA A 493 2.11 -21.34 -1.06
CA ALA A 493 2.28 -22.61 -0.34
C ALA A 493 1.04 -23.50 -0.52
N SER A 494 1.26 -24.80 -0.49
CA SER A 494 0.22 -25.83 -0.40
C SER A 494 -0.07 -26.14 1.05
N GLY A 495 -1.30 -26.50 1.38
CA GLY A 495 -1.76 -26.84 2.73
C GLY A 495 -2.95 -26.00 3.15
N SER A 496 -3.27 -26.04 4.44
CA SER A 496 -4.41 -25.33 5.02
C SER A 496 -4.02 -23.90 5.35
N ASP A 497 -4.28 -22.97 4.44
CA ASP A 497 -4.00 -21.53 4.58
C ASP A 497 -5.13 -20.76 5.29
N TRP A 498 -6.29 -21.39 5.39
CA TRP A 498 -7.44 -20.93 6.16
C TRP A 498 -8.22 -22.12 6.70
N TYR A 499 -8.24 -22.27 8.02
CA TYR A 499 -8.94 -23.36 8.68
C TYR A 499 -9.86 -22.81 9.77
N THR A 500 -11.16 -23.00 9.60
CA THR A 500 -12.18 -22.56 10.55
C THR A 500 -12.73 -23.73 11.36
N THR A 501 -13.16 -23.45 12.59
CA THR A 501 -13.89 -24.37 13.44
C THR A 501 -15.37 -24.00 13.47
N SER A 502 -16.23 -24.96 13.74
CA SER A 502 -17.66 -24.69 13.89
C SER A 502 -17.95 -23.90 15.16
N ARG A 503 -19.03 -23.14 15.17
CA ARG A 503 -19.55 -22.54 16.38
C ARG A 503 -20.04 -23.60 17.36
N PRO A 504 -20.01 -23.39 18.67
CA PRO A 504 -20.38 -24.41 19.64
C PRO A 504 -21.75 -25.07 19.43
N TRP A 505 -22.72 -24.34 18.92
CA TRP A 505 -24.07 -24.86 18.64
C TRP A 505 -24.26 -25.31 17.17
N GLU A 506 -23.31 -25.14 16.30
CA GLU A 506 -23.37 -25.58 14.91
C GLU A 506 -22.70 -26.93 14.70
N VAL A 507 -22.23 -27.54 15.78
CA VAL A 507 -21.33 -28.66 15.67
C VAL A 507 -21.98 -29.85 15.00
N ALA A 508 -21.36 -30.24 13.95
CA ALA A 508 -21.28 -31.48 13.26
C ALA A 508 -22.47 -32.39 13.45
N THR A 509 -23.60 -31.96 13.07
CA THR A 509 -24.61 -32.92 12.78
C THR A 509 -24.65 -33.11 11.29
N THR A 510 -24.12 -34.22 10.84
CA THR A 510 -24.48 -34.80 9.55
C THR A 510 -26.00 -34.92 9.39
N GLN A 511 -26.68 -34.82 10.47
CA GLN A 511 -28.11 -34.77 10.57
C GLN A 511 -28.41 -33.49 11.32
N ARG A 512 -28.75 -32.45 10.60
CA ARG A 512 -29.59 -31.41 11.16
C ARG A 512 -31.01 -32.00 11.28
N PRO A 513 -31.32 -32.69 12.34
CA PRO A 513 -32.66 -33.21 12.48
C PRO A 513 -33.52 -31.99 12.63
N GLY A 514 -34.69 -32.00 12.08
CA GLY A 514 -35.75 -31.02 12.40
C GLY A 514 -36.15 -31.03 13.86
N THR A 515 -35.34 -31.59 14.72
CA THR A 515 -35.47 -31.76 16.16
C THR A 515 -34.23 -31.28 16.92
N LEU A 516 -33.58 -30.20 16.48
CA LEU A 516 -32.66 -29.51 17.38
C LEU A 516 -33.42 -29.13 18.66
N PRO A 517 -32.80 -29.31 19.84
CA PRO A 517 -33.49 -29.01 21.08
C PRO A 517 -34.11 -27.64 21.03
N THR A 518 -35.43 -27.59 21.20
CA THR A 518 -36.11 -26.35 21.57
C THR A 518 -35.62 -26.06 22.96
N SER A 519 -34.55 -25.34 23.11
CA SER A 519 -33.99 -25.18 24.42
C SER A 519 -34.82 -24.25 25.26
N ALA A 520 -35.08 -24.68 26.47
CA ALA A 520 -35.49 -23.80 27.57
C ALA A 520 -34.54 -22.61 27.79
N ASP A 521 -33.39 -22.64 27.13
CA ASP A 521 -32.33 -21.68 27.28
C ASP A 521 -32.37 -20.53 26.25
N THR A 522 -33.48 -20.33 25.61
CA THR A 522 -33.67 -19.20 24.68
C THR A 522 -33.64 -17.82 25.35
N GLY A 523 -33.32 -17.76 26.64
CA GLY A 523 -33.39 -16.57 27.45
C GLY A 523 -32.32 -15.52 27.29
N GLY A 524 -31.60 -15.49 26.19
CA GLY A 524 -30.64 -14.42 26.01
C GLY A 524 -29.32 -14.85 25.36
N TRP A 525 -28.35 -14.02 25.44
CA TRP A 525 -27.02 -14.16 24.85
C TRP A 525 -26.12 -15.20 25.52
N GLN A 526 -26.58 -15.86 26.55
CA GLN A 526 -25.79 -16.81 27.34
C GLN A 526 -25.33 -18.00 26.48
N PRO A 527 -24.05 -18.41 26.60
CA PRO A 527 -23.58 -19.67 26.00
C PRO A 527 -24.42 -20.83 26.51
N ARG A 528 -24.93 -21.65 25.66
CA ARG A 528 -25.95 -22.64 26.03
C ARG A 528 -25.43 -24.03 26.11
N ALA A 529 -24.40 -24.32 25.37
CA ALA A 529 -23.64 -25.51 25.48
C ALA A 529 -22.25 -25.16 25.99
N SER A 530 -21.74 -25.93 26.95
CA SER A 530 -20.37 -25.70 27.46
C SER A 530 -19.31 -26.23 26.48
N PHE A 531 -19.68 -27.05 25.51
CA PHE A 531 -18.75 -27.58 24.53
C PHE A 531 -18.29 -26.54 23.51
N GLY A 532 -17.05 -26.66 23.10
CA GLY A 532 -16.43 -25.73 22.17
C GLY A 532 -15.85 -24.47 22.82
N TYR A 533 -16.27 -24.15 24.05
CA TYR A 533 -15.76 -23.00 24.79
C TYR A 533 -14.50 -23.35 25.59
N LEU A 534 -13.62 -22.35 25.79
CA LEU A 534 -12.39 -22.51 26.55
C LEU A 534 -12.61 -22.71 28.07
N SER A 535 -13.84 -22.65 28.54
CA SER A 535 -14.24 -23.09 29.87
C SER A 535 -14.16 -24.61 30.04
N ASP A 536 -14.29 -25.39 28.98
CA ASP A 536 -14.01 -26.81 29.01
C ASP A 536 -12.50 -27.04 28.90
N PRO A 537 -11.89 -27.74 29.84
CA PRO A 537 -10.45 -27.99 29.84
C PRO A 537 -9.93 -28.67 28.57
N ARG A 538 -10.73 -29.52 27.92
CA ARG A 538 -10.34 -30.18 26.65
C ARG A 538 -9.98 -29.13 25.57
N TYR A 539 -10.73 -28.05 25.46
CA TYR A 539 -10.44 -26.96 24.54
C TYR A 539 -9.46 -25.95 25.13
N GLY A 540 -9.65 -25.61 26.40
CA GLY A 540 -8.82 -24.64 27.11
C GLY A 540 -7.34 -25.04 27.16
N ASP A 541 -7.04 -26.30 27.38
CA ASP A 541 -5.64 -26.78 27.46
C ASP A 541 -4.94 -26.83 26.09
N LEU A 542 -5.72 -26.87 25.00
CA LEU A 542 -5.16 -26.86 23.67
C LEU A 542 -4.65 -25.45 23.22
N LEU A 543 -5.27 -24.39 23.73
CA LEU A 543 -5.06 -23.03 23.22
C LEU A 543 -4.57 -22.08 24.31
N PRO A 544 -3.27 -21.83 24.36
CA PRO A 544 -2.71 -20.82 25.25
C PRO A 544 -3.27 -19.43 24.89
N THR A 545 -3.87 -18.78 25.86
CA THR A 545 -4.46 -17.44 25.72
C THR A 545 -3.74 -16.42 26.58
N THR A 546 -3.96 -15.15 26.32
CA THR A 546 -3.50 -14.03 27.13
C THR A 546 -4.63 -13.04 27.33
N LEU A 547 -4.62 -12.37 28.47
CA LEU A 547 -5.48 -11.22 28.71
C LEU A 547 -4.81 -9.97 28.13
N PHE A 548 -5.30 -9.55 26.98
CA PHE A 548 -4.78 -8.39 26.26
C PHE A 548 -5.44 -7.11 26.78
N LYS A 549 -4.63 -6.03 26.84
CA LYS A 549 -5.08 -4.69 27.18
C LYS A 549 -4.58 -3.71 26.14
N TYR A 550 -5.47 -2.88 25.61
CA TYR A 550 -5.09 -1.76 24.78
C TYR A 550 -4.41 -0.70 25.66
N ASN A 551 -3.12 -0.49 25.41
CA ASN A 551 -2.36 0.49 26.17
C ASN A 551 -2.26 1.80 25.40
N ASN A 552 -2.72 2.89 26.04
CA ASN A 552 -2.59 4.24 25.47
C ASN A 552 -3.27 4.42 24.10
N PHE A 553 -4.37 3.70 23.86
CA PHE A 553 -5.10 3.69 22.60
C PHE A 553 -5.44 5.13 22.17
N PHE A 554 -5.02 5.54 20.96
CA PHE A 554 -5.08 6.91 20.45
C PHE A 554 -4.55 7.95 21.47
N ASN A 555 -3.47 7.67 22.19
CA ASN A 555 -2.96 8.49 23.30
C ASN A 555 -4.00 8.73 24.41
N GLY A 556 -4.86 7.75 24.66
CA GLY A 556 -5.93 7.82 25.66
C GLY A 556 -7.14 8.66 25.26
N LYS A 557 -7.21 9.09 23.98
CA LYS A 557 -8.32 9.94 23.50
C LYS A 557 -9.54 9.15 23.05
N VAL A 558 -9.37 7.88 22.71
CA VAL A 558 -10.46 6.99 22.29
C VAL A 558 -10.57 5.86 23.30
N PRO A 559 -11.76 5.60 23.84
CA PRO A 559 -11.96 4.48 24.75
C PRO A 559 -11.76 3.17 24.02
N ALA A 560 -11.13 2.19 24.69
CA ALA A 560 -10.95 0.84 24.20
C ALA A 560 -11.38 -0.16 25.29
N PRO A 561 -11.64 -1.44 24.95
CA PRO A 561 -11.94 -2.46 25.94
C PRO A 561 -10.83 -2.53 27.00
N ALA A 562 -11.24 -2.58 28.28
CA ALA A 562 -10.28 -2.58 29.40
C ALA A 562 -9.38 -3.83 29.35
N ALA A 563 -9.94 -4.96 28.95
CA ALA A 563 -9.23 -6.21 28.73
C ALA A 563 -10.08 -7.13 27.85
N LEU A 564 -9.41 -7.97 27.05
CA LEU A 564 -10.06 -9.04 26.28
C LEU A 564 -9.13 -10.24 26.16
N VAL A 565 -9.69 -11.42 26.00
CA VAL A 565 -8.91 -12.65 25.84
C VAL A 565 -8.54 -12.82 24.38
N GLN A 566 -7.27 -13.12 24.13
CA GLN A 566 -6.72 -13.35 22.80
C GLN A 566 -5.83 -14.60 22.79
N PRO A 567 -5.61 -15.20 21.61
CA PRO A 567 -4.54 -16.19 21.46
C PRO A 567 -3.21 -15.58 21.91
N SER A 568 -2.43 -16.32 22.69
CA SER A 568 -1.13 -15.84 23.13
C SER A 568 -0.14 -15.70 21.96
N THR A 569 0.82 -14.81 22.09
CA THR A 569 1.90 -14.68 21.10
C THR A 569 2.64 -16.00 20.86
N ALA A 570 2.79 -16.82 21.91
CA ALA A 570 3.40 -18.15 21.80
C ALA A 570 2.56 -19.09 20.94
N ALA A 571 1.23 -19.04 21.07
CA ALA A 571 0.32 -19.81 20.22
C ALA A 571 0.45 -19.40 18.74
N VAL A 572 0.44 -18.10 18.45
CA VAL A 572 0.55 -17.59 17.08
C VAL A 572 1.90 -17.93 16.44
N LEU A 573 2.99 -17.78 17.20
CA LEU A 573 4.35 -18.04 16.69
C LEU A 573 4.72 -19.52 16.64
N GLY A 574 3.95 -20.40 17.31
CA GLY A 574 4.23 -21.83 17.42
C GLY A 574 3.86 -22.65 16.18
N TYR A 575 3.46 -22.00 15.08
CA TYR A 575 3.18 -22.69 13.82
C TYR A 575 4.37 -23.58 13.36
N PRO A 576 4.17 -24.79 12.86
CA PRO A 576 2.87 -25.45 12.57
C PRO A 576 2.20 -26.13 13.78
N ASP A 577 2.94 -26.46 14.85
CA ASP A 577 2.47 -27.34 15.93
C ASP A 577 1.28 -26.75 16.68
N SER A 578 1.31 -25.46 16.98
CA SER A 578 0.21 -24.76 17.66
C SER A 578 -1.06 -24.67 16.81
N TYR A 579 -0.95 -24.75 15.49
CA TYR A 579 -2.08 -24.72 14.57
C TYR A 579 -2.67 -26.12 14.34
N ALA A 580 -1.86 -27.15 14.50
CA ALA A 580 -2.31 -28.54 14.39
C ALA A 580 -3.35 -28.91 15.46
N VAL A 581 -3.46 -28.12 16.54
CA VAL A 581 -4.52 -28.28 17.57
C VAL A 581 -5.91 -28.11 16.97
N ALA A 582 -6.06 -27.41 15.86
CA ALA A 582 -7.32 -27.26 15.13
C ALA A 582 -7.98 -28.63 14.82
N LYS A 583 -7.19 -29.64 14.52
CA LYS A 583 -7.67 -31.03 14.32
C LYS A 583 -8.45 -31.54 15.53
N LYS A 584 -7.85 -31.38 16.71
CA LYS A 584 -8.48 -31.82 17.96
C LYS A 584 -9.69 -30.98 18.31
N VAL A 585 -9.63 -29.67 18.08
CA VAL A 585 -10.77 -28.79 18.30
C VAL A 585 -11.98 -29.26 17.50
N VAL A 586 -11.80 -29.48 16.19
CA VAL A 586 -12.91 -29.92 15.31
C VAL A 586 -13.40 -31.34 15.69
N GLN A 587 -12.48 -32.23 16.05
CA GLN A 587 -12.85 -33.57 16.54
C GLN A 587 -13.67 -33.48 17.82
N TYR A 588 -13.23 -32.73 18.83
CA TYR A 588 -13.96 -32.58 20.09
C TYR A 588 -15.32 -31.90 19.88
N GLN A 589 -15.37 -30.86 19.04
CA GLN A 589 -16.63 -30.24 18.68
C GLN A 589 -17.60 -31.26 18.02
N CYS A 590 -17.13 -32.11 17.15
CA CYS A 590 -17.93 -33.18 16.57
C CYS A 590 -18.46 -34.16 17.66
N GLU A 591 -17.60 -34.61 18.54
CA GLU A 591 -17.95 -35.55 19.64
C GLU A 591 -19.00 -34.94 20.57
N ASP A 592 -18.80 -33.69 20.98
CA ASP A 592 -19.72 -32.96 21.85
C ASP A 592 -21.07 -32.70 21.16
N GLY A 593 -21.02 -32.32 19.88
CA GLY A 593 -22.23 -32.17 19.08
C GLY A 593 -23.01 -33.45 18.94
N ALA A 594 -22.33 -34.57 18.66
CA ALA A 594 -22.94 -35.85 18.56
C ALA A 594 -23.60 -36.27 19.89
N GLN A 595 -22.91 -36.06 20.99
CA GLN A 595 -23.44 -36.33 22.33
C GLN A 595 -24.64 -35.43 22.67
N HIS A 596 -24.52 -34.15 22.41
CA HIS A 596 -25.56 -33.14 22.73
C HIS A 596 -26.84 -33.39 21.94
N PHE A 597 -26.73 -33.75 20.68
CA PHE A 597 -27.88 -33.99 19.81
C PHE A 597 -28.31 -35.45 19.77
N GLY A 598 -27.65 -36.34 20.53
CA GLY A 598 -28.01 -37.75 20.58
C GLY A 598 -27.82 -38.49 19.26
N THR A 599 -26.82 -38.08 18.47
CA THR A 599 -26.51 -38.67 17.16
C THR A 599 -25.28 -39.55 17.24
N THR A 600 -25.19 -40.54 16.35
CA THR A 600 -24.01 -41.40 16.20
C THR A 600 -23.23 -40.94 14.97
N VAL A 601 -22.17 -40.17 15.18
CA VAL A 601 -21.28 -39.68 14.12
C VAL A 601 -19.88 -40.17 14.41
N ASP A 602 -19.22 -40.71 13.39
CA ASP A 602 -17.78 -41.02 13.51
C ASP A 602 -16.95 -39.72 13.39
N CYS A 603 -16.48 -39.24 14.52
CA CYS A 603 -15.67 -38.06 14.63
C CYS A 603 -14.14 -38.30 14.48
N SER A 604 -13.72 -39.57 14.35
CA SER A 604 -12.31 -39.93 14.35
C SER A 604 -11.50 -39.38 13.17
N THR A 605 -12.18 -39.06 12.08
CA THR A 605 -11.57 -38.50 10.87
C THR A 605 -11.69 -37.01 10.75
N GLN A 606 -12.43 -36.35 11.65
CA GLN A 606 -12.60 -34.89 11.64
C GLN A 606 -11.28 -34.19 11.87
N GLY A 607 -11.04 -33.14 11.09
CA GLY A 607 -9.79 -32.36 11.15
C GLY A 607 -8.59 -33.02 10.46
N ASN A 608 -8.72 -34.24 9.89
CA ASN A 608 -7.63 -34.89 9.16
C ASN A 608 -7.28 -34.21 7.82
N ASP A 609 -8.15 -33.35 7.36
CA ASP A 609 -7.95 -32.48 6.18
C ASP A 609 -6.98 -31.32 6.45
N TRP A 610 -6.74 -30.96 7.72
CA TRP A 610 -5.75 -29.95 8.04
C TRP A 610 -4.33 -30.44 7.76
N THR A 611 -3.57 -29.66 7.01
CA THR A 611 -2.15 -29.93 6.70
C THR A 611 -1.30 -28.66 6.85
N PRO A 612 -0.07 -28.76 7.35
CA PRO A 612 0.82 -27.60 7.44
C PRO A 612 1.17 -27.10 6.04
N LEU A 613 1.40 -25.77 5.94
CA LEU A 613 1.86 -25.17 4.69
C LEU A 613 3.27 -25.63 4.32
N SER A 614 3.45 -25.94 3.06
CA SER A 614 4.73 -26.33 2.49
C SER A 614 4.85 -25.88 1.04
N TYR A 615 6.07 -25.73 0.55
CA TYR A 615 6.35 -25.55 -0.88
C TYR A 615 6.70 -26.93 -1.46
N ASP A 616 5.69 -27.63 -1.92
CA ASP A 616 5.78 -29.01 -2.43
C ASP A 616 6.12 -29.10 -3.91
N GLY A 617 6.23 -27.95 -4.60
CA GLY A 617 6.52 -27.89 -6.03
C GLY A 617 5.29 -28.14 -6.92
N ASP A 618 4.07 -28.12 -6.34
CA ASP A 618 2.83 -28.19 -7.15
C ASP A 618 2.79 -27.05 -8.17
N PRO A 619 2.84 -27.32 -9.49
CA PRO A 619 2.83 -26.28 -10.51
C PRO A 619 1.60 -25.38 -10.44
N SER A 620 0.46 -25.89 -9.98
CA SER A 620 -0.79 -25.14 -9.85
C SER A 620 -0.74 -24.05 -8.77
N LYS A 621 0.32 -24.01 -7.97
CA LYS A 621 0.56 -22.97 -6.96
C LYS A 621 1.47 -21.85 -7.47
N THR A 622 1.96 -21.96 -8.70
CA THR A 622 2.88 -21.01 -9.30
C THR A 622 2.22 -20.29 -10.46
N PHE A 623 2.35 -18.99 -10.49
CA PHE A 623 1.99 -18.18 -11.64
C PHE A 623 3.08 -17.15 -11.95
N SER A 624 3.24 -16.83 -13.23
CA SER A 624 4.31 -15.97 -13.68
C SER A 624 3.92 -15.13 -14.87
N ASN A 625 4.54 -13.96 -14.97
CA ASN A 625 4.41 -13.05 -16.09
C ASN A 625 5.79 -12.75 -16.65
N ASN A 626 5.88 -12.66 -17.97
CA ASN A 626 7.05 -12.13 -18.68
C ASN A 626 6.62 -10.97 -19.56
N GLU A 627 7.28 -9.82 -19.42
CA GLU A 627 7.02 -8.61 -20.19
C GLU A 627 8.28 -8.17 -20.91
N LYS A 628 8.15 -7.96 -22.22
CA LYS A 628 9.21 -7.40 -23.06
C LYS A 628 8.78 -6.04 -23.60
N THR A 629 9.67 -5.05 -23.49
CA THR A 629 9.42 -3.74 -24.06
C THR A 629 10.50 -3.36 -25.07
N GLN A 630 10.08 -2.69 -26.13
CA GLN A 630 10.93 -2.09 -27.14
C GLN A 630 10.48 -0.64 -27.30
N ALA A 631 11.34 0.29 -26.95
CA ALA A 631 11.03 1.71 -27.00
C ALA A 631 12.04 2.46 -27.84
N ALA A 632 11.56 3.47 -28.57
CA ALA A 632 12.39 4.45 -29.26
C ALA A 632 11.86 5.85 -29.03
N TYR A 633 12.74 6.84 -28.94
CA TYR A 633 12.33 8.24 -28.84
C TYR A 633 13.15 9.16 -29.71
N LEU A 634 12.52 10.29 -30.05
CA LEU A 634 13.13 11.43 -30.68
C LEU A 634 12.65 12.69 -29.98
N SER A 635 13.58 13.57 -29.61
CA SER A 635 13.28 14.82 -28.94
C SER A 635 14.21 15.92 -29.44
N SER A 636 13.72 17.14 -29.58
CA SER A 636 14.51 18.31 -29.96
C SER A 636 14.33 19.42 -28.96
N ARG A 637 15.43 20.06 -28.58
CA ARG A 637 15.42 21.30 -27.80
C ARG A 637 15.53 22.51 -28.74
N PHE A 638 14.83 23.54 -28.35
CA PHE A 638 14.82 24.82 -29.06
C PHE A 638 14.79 25.98 -28.08
N GLY A 639 15.11 27.16 -28.56
CA GLY A 639 15.04 28.39 -27.77
C GLY A 639 15.12 29.63 -28.64
N TRP A 640 14.47 30.69 -28.17
CA TRP A 640 14.47 32.03 -28.75
C TRP A 640 14.96 33.04 -27.70
N ASP A 641 16.26 33.35 -27.71
CA ASP A 641 16.89 34.24 -26.71
C ASP A 641 16.64 35.71 -26.97
N GLU A 642 16.32 36.03 -28.23
CA GLU A 642 16.10 37.44 -28.68
C GLU A 642 14.70 37.97 -28.42
N LEU A 643 13.78 37.11 -27.94
CA LEU A 643 12.44 37.56 -27.57
C LEU A 643 12.51 38.46 -26.34
N ARG A 644 11.55 39.41 -26.21
CA ARG A 644 11.38 40.19 -25.00
C ARG A 644 11.39 39.36 -23.71
N TYR A 645 10.80 38.20 -23.79
CA TYR A 645 10.84 37.16 -22.80
C TYR A 645 11.47 35.95 -23.47
N PRO A 646 12.73 35.63 -23.17
CA PRO A 646 13.36 34.43 -23.73
C PRO A 646 12.53 33.17 -23.48
N VAL A 647 12.41 32.35 -24.49
CA VAL A 647 11.65 31.11 -24.43
C VAL A 647 12.54 29.95 -24.83
N GLU A 648 12.61 28.95 -24.01
CA GLU A 648 13.24 27.67 -24.34
C GLU A 648 12.23 26.53 -24.17
N GLY A 649 12.46 25.42 -24.82
CA GLY A 649 11.59 24.26 -24.68
C GLY A 649 12.11 23.01 -25.35
N SER A 650 11.39 21.94 -25.12
CA SER A 650 11.61 20.64 -25.76
C SER A 650 10.30 20.08 -26.33
N VAL A 651 10.40 19.44 -27.47
CA VAL A 651 9.31 18.67 -28.08
C VAL A 651 9.84 17.28 -28.44
N GLY A 652 9.07 16.27 -28.10
CA GLY A 652 9.52 14.89 -28.35
C GLY A 652 8.37 13.91 -28.49
N VAL A 653 8.70 12.73 -28.97
CA VAL A 653 7.80 11.60 -29.06
C VAL A 653 8.55 10.32 -28.69
N ARG A 654 7.89 9.50 -27.89
CA ARG A 654 8.36 8.15 -27.56
C ARG A 654 7.35 7.14 -28.05
N VAL A 655 7.82 6.08 -28.70
CA VAL A 655 7.00 4.97 -29.17
C VAL A 655 7.45 3.73 -28.41
N VAL A 656 6.49 3.02 -27.83
CA VAL A 656 6.76 1.84 -27.02
C VAL A 656 5.89 0.69 -27.46
N HIS A 657 6.50 -0.42 -27.82
CA HIS A 657 5.84 -1.72 -28.01
C HIS A 657 6.04 -2.54 -26.74
N THR A 658 4.95 -3.04 -26.17
CA THR A 658 4.94 -3.92 -25.01
C THR A 658 4.31 -5.25 -25.40
N SER A 659 4.93 -6.36 -25.01
CA SER A 659 4.36 -7.70 -25.14
C SER A 659 4.45 -8.42 -23.81
N THR A 660 3.34 -9.02 -23.37
CA THR A 660 3.22 -9.75 -22.09
C THR A 660 2.75 -11.17 -22.35
N THR A 661 3.34 -12.13 -21.66
CA THR A 661 2.85 -13.50 -21.54
C THR A 661 2.61 -13.80 -20.06
N ALA A 662 1.48 -14.44 -19.76
CA ALA A 662 1.12 -14.85 -18.41
C ALA A 662 0.87 -16.34 -18.40
N HIS A 663 1.30 -17.01 -17.34
CA HIS A 663 1.12 -18.44 -17.09
C HIS A 663 0.56 -18.65 -15.69
N GLY A 664 -0.47 -19.46 -15.58
CA GLY A 664 -1.11 -19.80 -14.30
C GLY A 664 -2.04 -20.99 -14.45
N TYR A 665 -3.08 -21.03 -13.63
CA TYR A 665 -3.98 -22.19 -13.55
C TYR A 665 -5.42 -21.78 -13.23
N THR A 666 -6.38 -22.55 -13.74
CA THR A 666 -7.72 -22.62 -13.17
C THR A 666 -7.75 -23.76 -12.16
N VAL A 667 -8.09 -23.44 -10.91
CA VAL A 667 -8.05 -24.39 -9.80
C VAL A 667 -9.43 -24.51 -9.17
N PHE A 668 -9.91 -25.76 -9.05
CA PHE A 668 -11.10 -26.10 -8.28
C PHE A 668 -10.88 -27.43 -7.58
N LYS A 669 -10.96 -27.42 -6.24
CA LYS A 669 -10.81 -28.62 -5.40
C LYS A 669 -12.06 -28.78 -4.53
N PRO A 670 -13.21 -29.13 -5.13
CA PRO A 670 -14.43 -29.31 -4.36
C PRO A 670 -14.31 -30.53 -3.44
N THR A 671 -14.83 -30.38 -2.24
CA THR A 671 -14.97 -31.49 -1.28
C THR A 671 -16.44 -31.85 -1.18
N TYR A 672 -16.75 -33.13 -1.40
CA TYR A 672 -18.11 -33.65 -1.28
C TYR A 672 -18.11 -34.78 -0.24
N ASP A 673 -18.96 -34.61 0.74
CA ASP A 673 -19.20 -35.60 1.78
C ASP A 673 -20.62 -36.21 1.66
N THR A 674 -21.00 -37.02 2.62
CA THR A 674 -22.34 -37.62 2.69
C THR A 674 -23.45 -36.59 2.96
N LEU A 675 -23.07 -35.39 3.38
CA LEU A 675 -23.97 -34.27 3.70
C LEU A 675 -24.21 -33.37 2.51
N THR A 676 -23.34 -33.43 1.50
CA THR A 676 -23.48 -32.60 0.31
C THR A 676 -24.80 -32.96 -0.37
N PRO A 677 -25.74 -31.98 -0.50
CA PRO A 677 -27.06 -32.23 -1.03
C PRO A 677 -27.00 -32.91 -2.39
N PRO A 678 -27.85 -33.94 -2.65
CA PRO A 678 -27.89 -34.62 -3.95
C PRO A 678 -28.18 -33.72 -5.14
N ALA A 679 -28.89 -32.59 -4.91
CA ALA A 679 -29.18 -31.60 -5.91
C ALA A 679 -27.99 -30.71 -6.27
N MET A 680 -26.89 -30.76 -5.53
CA MET A 680 -25.68 -30.00 -5.82
C MET A 680 -24.88 -30.70 -6.92
N PRO A 681 -24.66 -30.08 -8.10
CA PRO A 681 -23.82 -30.62 -9.16
C PRO A 681 -22.42 -30.95 -8.65
N ARG A 682 -21.91 -32.09 -9.07
CA ARG A 682 -20.60 -32.60 -8.66
C ARG A 682 -19.56 -32.28 -9.72
N PHE A 683 -18.40 -31.76 -9.30
CA PHE A 683 -17.26 -31.53 -10.18
C PHE A 683 -16.09 -32.43 -9.78
N GLY A 684 -15.28 -32.79 -10.74
CA GLY A 684 -13.96 -33.31 -10.46
C GLY A 684 -13.00 -32.20 -10.03
N LYS A 685 -11.81 -32.59 -9.55
CA LYS A 685 -10.71 -31.64 -9.37
C LYS A 685 -10.40 -30.97 -10.72
N ILE A 686 -10.39 -29.65 -10.76
CA ILE A 686 -9.90 -28.87 -11.91
C ILE A 686 -8.53 -28.32 -11.51
N ASP A 687 -7.57 -28.53 -12.39
CA ASP A 687 -6.17 -28.10 -12.22
C ASP A 687 -5.58 -27.91 -13.63
N THR A 688 -6.16 -26.96 -14.34
CA THR A 688 -5.91 -26.76 -15.76
C THR A 688 -4.98 -25.57 -15.99
N PRO A 689 -3.86 -25.75 -16.71
CA PRO A 689 -3.00 -24.63 -17.08
C PRO A 689 -3.77 -23.56 -17.84
N LEU A 690 -3.49 -22.30 -17.53
CA LEU A 690 -4.08 -21.13 -18.15
C LEU A 690 -2.96 -20.21 -18.65
N ASP A 691 -2.92 -20.00 -19.95
CA ASP A 691 -1.90 -19.19 -20.62
C ASP A 691 -2.54 -18.02 -21.33
N GLY A 692 -1.98 -16.84 -21.16
CA GLY A 692 -2.45 -15.64 -21.79
C GLY A 692 -1.34 -14.84 -22.48
N LYS A 693 -1.70 -14.07 -23.51
CA LYS A 693 -0.77 -13.18 -24.24
C LYS A 693 -1.48 -11.88 -24.59
N ASN A 694 -0.72 -10.79 -24.51
CA ASN A 694 -1.18 -9.47 -24.96
C ASN A 694 -0.01 -8.69 -25.58
N SER A 695 -0.32 -7.79 -26.50
CA SER A 695 0.65 -6.83 -27.00
C SER A 695 -0.04 -5.55 -27.45
N PHE A 696 0.65 -4.43 -27.28
CA PHE A 696 0.14 -3.11 -27.67
C PHE A 696 1.28 -2.15 -27.97
N VAL A 697 0.95 -1.07 -28.69
CA VAL A 697 1.87 0.02 -29.01
C VAL A 697 1.29 1.32 -28.46
N ASP A 698 2.13 2.08 -27.75
CA ASP A 698 1.79 3.42 -27.28
C ASP A 698 2.69 4.47 -27.93
N VAL A 699 2.07 5.58 -28.35
CA VAL A 699 2.76 6.78 -28.85
C VAL A 699 2.56 7.87 -27.82
N LEU A 700 3.67 8.39 -27.28
CA LEU A 700 3.73 9.29 -26.12
C LEU A 700 4.42 10.61 -26.52
N PRO A 701 3.68 11.59 -27.08
CA PRO A 701 4.20 12.93 -27.35
C PRO A 701 4.36 13.74 -26.05
N SER A 702 5.35 14.64 -26.04
CA SER A 702 5.60 15.60 -24.95
C SER A 702 6.03 16.95 -25.50
N LEU A 703 5.67 18.03 -24.80
CA LEU A 703 6.09 19.39 -25.05
C LEU A 703 6.31 20.10 -23.70
N ASN A 704 7.48 20.68 -23.51
CA ASN A 704 7.78 21.54 -22.37
C ASN A 704 8.25 22.90 -22.90
N LEU A 705 7.73 23.98 -22.31
CA LEU A 705 8.10 25.36 -22.61
C LEU A 705 8.43 26.07 -21.31
N LYS A 706 9.47 26.88 -21.31
CA LYS A 706 9.86 27.78 -20.23
C LYS A 706 10.06 29.17 -20.80
N ALA A 707 9.42 30.17 -20.25
CA ALA A 707 9.56 31.57 -20.58
C ALA A 707 10.16 32.35 -19.39
N GLU A 708 11.25 33.06 -19.60
CA GLU A 708 11.86 33.91 -18.61
C GLU A 708 11.20 35.31 -18.65
N LEU A 709 10.30 35.56 -17.68
CA LEU A 709 9.59 36.85 -17.59
C LEU A 709 10.45 37.94 -16.96
N SER A 710 11.39 37.56 -16.13
CA SER A 710 12.50 38.36 -15.60
C SER A 710 13.57 37.42 -15.02
N ASP A 711 14.71 37.98 -14.58
CA ASP A 711 15.81 37.24 -13.95
C ASP A 711 15.36 36.38 -12.74
N LYS A 712 14.20 36.68 -12.17
CA LYS A 712 13.66 36.05 -10.96
C LYS A 712 12.30 35.38 -11.16
N LEU A 713 11.67 35.61 -12.31
CA LEU A 713 10.32 35.12 -12.56
C LEU A 713 10.27 34.39 -13.89
N GLN A 714 9.79 33.12 -13.83
CA GLN A 714 9.61 32.32 -15.03
C GLN A 714 8.19 31.68 -15.04
N ALA A 715 7.70 31.44 -16.24
CA ALA A 715 6.48 30.70 -16.48
C ALA A 715 6.79 29.44 -17.27
N ARG A 716 6.04 28.36 -16.99
CA ARG A 716 6.19 27.09 -17.73
C ARG A 716 4.84 26.63 -18.24
N PHE A 717 4.89 25.93 -19.35
CA PHE A 717 3.81 25.13 -19.88
C PHE A 717 4.34 23.74 -20.19
N ALA A 718 3.61 22.69 -19.79
CA ALA A 718 3.93 21.34 -20.14
C ALA A 718 2.70 20.58 -20.65
N PHE A 719 2.92 19.76 -21.66
CA PHE A 719 1.96 18.79 -22.20
C PHE A 719 2.65 17.44 -22.32
N ALA A 720 2.01 16.38 -21.86
CA ALA A 720 2.50 15.04 -22.09
C ALA A 720 1.34 14.04 -22.19
N LYS A 721 1.49 13.05 -23.09
CA LYS A 721 0.73 11.81 -23.01
C LYS A 721 1.59 10.78 -22.30
N SER A 722 1.04 10.17 -21.26
CA SER A 722 1.72 9.17 -20.44
C SER A 722 0.89 7.90 -20.33
N MET A 723 1.51 6.81 -19.88
CA MET A 723 0.85 5.54 -19.67
C MET A 723 1.33 4.89 -18.38
N TYR A 724 0.49 4.04 -17.79
CA TYR A 724 0.83 3.16 -16.67
C TYR A 724 0.40 1.74 -17.01
N ARG A 725 1.34 0.82 -17.08
CA ARG A 725 1.06 -0.60 -17.35
C ARG A 725 0.37 -1.23 -16.15
N PRO A 726 -0.57 -2.17 -16.35
CA PRO A 726 -1.16 -2.93 -15.25
C PRO A 726 -0.08 -3.60 -14.42
N GLY A 727 -0.29 -3.71 -13.12
CA GLY A 727 0.58 -4.47 -12.22
C GLY A 727 0.70 -5.93 -12.66
N PHE A 728 1.79 -6.62 -12.30
CA PHE A 728 1.92 -8.04 -12.66
C PHE A 728 0.83 -8.89 -12.02
N GLY A 729 0.32 -8.47 -10.85
CA GLY A 729 -0.87 -9.04 -10.23
C GLY A 729 -2.11 -8.90 -11.07
N ASP A 730 -2.32 -7.72 -11.64
CA ASP A 730 -3.48 -7.48 -12.48
C ASP A 730 -3.43 -8.24 -13.83
N LEU A 731 -2.24 -8.70 -14.25
CA LEU A 731 -2.01 -9.44 -15.49
C LEU A 731 -1.97 -10.96 -15.30
N SER A 732 -2.09 -11.46 -14.09
CA SER A 732 -1.95 -12.88 -13.81
C SER A 732 -3.13 -13.69 -14.32
N GLU A 733 -2.85 -14.80 -14.92
CA GLU A 733 -3.83 -15.79 -15.36
C GLU A 733 -3.97 -16.88 -14.28
N TYR A 734 -4.77 -16.59 -13.22
CA TYR A 734 -4.96 -17.55 -12.13
C TYR A 734 -6.37 -17.45 -11.57
N VAL A 735 -7.17 -18.48 -11.77
CA VAL A 735 -8.59 -18.54 -11.38
C VAL A 735 -8.80 -19.57 -10.30
N THR A 736 -9.40 -19.18 -9.19
CA THR A 736 -9.88 -20.09 -8.14
C THR A 736 -11.39 -20.17 -8.21
N LEU A 737 -11.93 -21.36 -8.44
CA LEU A 737 -13.36 -21.59 -8.49
C LEU A 737 -13.89 -22.05 -7.13
N SER A 738 -15.12 -21.67 -6.82
CA SER A 738 -15.86 -22.08 -5.62
C SER A 738 -17.31 -22.41 -5.95
N GLN A 739 -17.91 -23.26 -5.14
CA GLN A 739 -19.30 -23.68 -5.22
C GLN A 739 -19.89 -23.68 -3.82
N THR A 740 -21.03 -23.01 -3.65
CA THR A 740 -21.71 -22.92 -2.35
C THR A 740 -23.14 -23.36 -2.49
N TYR A 741 -23.59 -24.25 -1.62
CA TYR A 741 -24.98 -24.65 -1.52
C TYR A 741 -25.70 -23.73 -0.54
N ASN A 742 -26.70 -23.03 -1.03
CA ASN A 742 -27.58 -22.19 -0.23
C ASN A 742 -28.86 -23.00 0.09
N GLN A 743 -29.09 -23.26 1.35
CA GLN A 743 -30.26 -23.99 1.81
C GLN A 743 -31.53 -23.21 1.55
N ALA A 744 -32.65 -23.88 1.40
CA ALA A 744 -33.96 -23.24 1.35
C ALA A 744 -34.27 -22.52 2.66
N VAL A 745 -34.68 -21.27 2.58
CA VAL A 745 -35.07 -20.43 3.74
C VAL A 745 -36.45 -19.83 3.48
N GLY A 746 -37.41 -20.19 4.33
CA GLY A 746 -38.79 -19.73 4.14
C GLY A 746 -39.38 -20.18 2.79
N THR A 747 -39.75 -19.22 1.95
CA THR A 747 -40.25 -19.47 0.59
C THR A 747 -39.16 -19.48 -0.48
N THR A 748 -37.94 -19.15 -0.13
CA THR A 748 -36.80 -19.16 -1.06
C THR A 748 -36.30 -20.58 -1.25
N PRO A 749 -36.32 -21.15 -2.47
CA PRO A 749 -35.84 -22.49 -2.71
C PRO A 749 -34.33 -22.58 -2.52
N ALA A 750 -33.86 -23.78 -2.23
CA ALA A 750 -32.40 -24.03 -2.21
C ALA A 750 -31.80 -23.73 -3.57
N SER A 751 -30.59 -23.21 -3.55
CA SER A 751 -29.85 -22.83 -4.77
C SER A 751 -28.36 -23.20 -4.63
N VAL A 752 -27.67 -23.25 -5.76
CA VAL A 752 -26.21 -23.41 -5.79
C VAL A 752 -25.62 -22.17 -6.43
N THR A 753 -24.67 -21.57 -5.73
CA THR A 753 -23.91 -20.42 -6.25
C THR A 753 -22.56 -20.90 -6.76
N TYR A 754 -22.21 -20.47 -7.97
CA TYR A 754 -20.94 -20.77 -8.62
C TYR A 754 -20.17 -19.48 -8.76
N GLN A 755 -19.03 -19.39 -8.10
CA GLN A 755 -18.21 -18.19 -8.09
C GLN A 755 -16.77 -18.53 -8.43
N GLY A 756 -16.04 -17.52 -8.84
CA GLY A 756 -14.60 -17.60 -9.01
C GLY A 756 -13.93 -16.27 -8.70
N SER A 757 -12.71 -16.36 -8.23
CA SER A 757 -11.84 -15.20 -8.14
C SER A 757 -10.68 -15.36 -9.11
N ASP A 758 -10.43 -14.34 -9.91
CA ASP A 758 -9.26 -14.23 -10.76
C ASP A 758 -8.29 -13.25 -10.12
N THR A 759 -7.00 -13.55 -10.21
CA THR A 759 -5.98 -12.63 -9.73
C THR A 759 -5.73 -11.51 -10.73
N GLY A 760 -6.10 -11.67 -12.01
CA GLY A 760 -5.91 -10.65 -13.00
C GLY A 760 -6.48 -10.99 -14.38
N ASN A 761 -6.01 -10.23 -15.40
CA ASN A 761 -6.40 -10.37 -16.79
C ASN A 761 -5.27 -9.88 -17.68
N VAL A 762 -4.61 -10.78 -18.39
CA VAL A 762 -3.48 -10.43 -19.28
C VAL A 762 -3.88 -9.48 -20.42
N LYS A 763 -5.18 -9.43 -20.78
CA LYS A 763 -5.69 -8.58 -21.88
C LYS A 763 -5.89 -7.12 -21.49
N LEU A 764 -5.59 -6.74 -20.26
CA LEU A 764 -5.69 -5.37 -19.80
C LEU A 764 -4.82 -4.44 -20.65
N LYS A 765 -5.40 -3.28 -20.95
CA LYS A 765 -4.70 -2.16 -21.57
C LYS A 765 -4.04 -1.31 -20.49
N PRO A 766 -2.94 -0.60 -20.80
CA PRO A 766 -2.41 0.38 -19.87
C PRO A 766 -3.39 1.53 -19.65
N THR A 767 -3.45 2.01 -18.42
CA THR A 767 -4.10 3.29 -18.11
C THR A 767 -3.31 4.41 -18.75
N ARG A 768 -3.97 5.36 -19.43
CA ARG A 768 -3.33 6.45 -20.16
C ARG A 768 -3.81 7.79 -19.65
N ALA A 769 -2.96 8.80 -19.76
CA ALA A 769 -3.37 10.17 -19.47
C ALA A 769 -2.81 11.18 -20.46
N TYR A 770 -3.61 12.20 -20.72
CA TYR A 770 -3.18 13.48 -21.28
C TYR A 770 -3.06 14.48 -20.14
N SER A 771 -1.88 15.05 -19.96
CA SER A 771 -1.56 15.98 -18.89
C SER A 771 -1.24 17.36 -19.45
N TYR A 772 -1.76 18.40 -18.80
CA TYR A 772 -1.53 19.80 -19.12
C TYR A 772 -1.18 20.52 -17.82
N ASP A 773 -0.10 21.27 -17.82
CA ASP A 773 0.38 22.03 -16.67
C ASP A 773 0.78 23.44 -17.06
N VAL A 774 0.49 24.39 -16.19
CA VAL A 774 0.96 25.78 -16.27
C VAL A 774 1.48 26.18 -14.91
N SER A 775 2.75 26.57 -14.85
CA SER A 775 3.35 27.06 -13.60
C SER A 775 3.87 28.50 -13.72
N LEU A 776 3.83 29.21 -12.61
CA LEU A 776 4.49 30.49 -12.41
C LEU A 776 5.44 30.35 -11.21
N GLU A 777 6.70 30.66 -11.40
CA GLU A 777 7.76 30.40 -10.44
C GLU A 777 8.60 31.67 -10.20
N TRP A 778 8.67 32.09 -8.94
CA TRP A 778 9.43 33.28 -8.52
C TRP A 778 10.56 32.85 -7.57
N TYR A 779 11.78 33.27 -7.93
CA TYR A 779 13.02 32.99 -7.22
C TYR A 779 13.69 34.31 -6.79
N PRO A 780 13.26 34.93 -5.67
CA PRO A 780 13.73 36.26 -5.26
C PRO A 780 15.18 36.27 -4.83
N GLY A 781 15.75 35.17 -4.39
CA GLY A 781 17.14 35.08 -3.93
C GLY A 781 17.51 33.66 -3.57
N SER A 782 18.74 33.46 -3.16
CA SER A 782 19.34 32.15 -2.88
C SER A 782 18.49 31.29 -1.92
N GLY A 783 18.03 30.12 -2.35
CA GLY A 783 17.23 29.20 -1.53
C GLY A 783 15.79 29.66 -1.28
N SER A 784 15.36 30.80 -1.80
CA SER A 784 13.98 31.29 -1.68
C SER A 784 13.21 31.01 -2.97
N SER A 785 12.01 30.50 -2.85
CA SER A 785 11.11 30.27 -4.00
C SER A 785 9.65 30.43 -3.60
N LEU A 786 8.83 30.86 -4.56
CA LEU A 786 7.38 30.82 -4.50
C LEU A 786 6.86 30.31 -5.84
N THR A 787 6.10 29.23 -5.84
CA THR A 787 5.62 28.57 -7.05
C THR A 787 4.13 28.32 -6.97
N ALA A 788 3.46 28.51 -8.09
CA ALA A 788 2.05 28.16 -8.30
C ALA A 788 1.93 27.34 -9.58
N ASP A 789 1.27 26.20 -9.51
CA ASP A 789 1.06 25.29 -10.63
C ASP A 789 -0.41 24.92 -10.72
N VAL A 790 -0.99 25.00 -11.91
CA VAL A 790 -2.34 24.56 -12.23
C VAL A 790 -2.23 23.42 -13.23
N PHE A 791 -2.85 22.30 -12.92
CA PHE A 791 -2.77 21.10 -13.74
C PHE A 791 -4.14 20.50 -14.06
N TYR A 792 -4.19 19.84 -15.21
CA TYR A 792 -5.32 19.02 -15.64
C TYR A 792 -4.83 17.72 -16.25
N LYS A 793 -5.41 16.59 -15.83
CA LYS A 793 -5.15 15.26 -16.41
C LYS A 793 -6.48 14.62 -16.82
N LYS A 794 -6.55 14.17 -18.08
CA LYS A 794 -7.63 13.30 -18.57
C LYS A 794 -7.10 11.88 -18.61
N VAL A 795 -7.70 10.99 -17.82
CA VAL A 795 -7.27 9.60 -17.64
C VAL A 795 -8.26 8.66 -18.34
N SER A 796 -7.76 7.68 -19.05
CA SER A 796 -8.55 6.65 -19.71
C SER A 796 -8.08 5.25 -19.38
N ASP A 797 -8.95 4.26 -19.63
CA ASP A 797 -8.67 2.84 -19.42
C ASP A 797 -8.33 2.51 -17.94
N ILE A 798 -8.99 3.14 -16.96
CA ILE A 798 -8.78 2.87 -15.54
C ILE A 798 -9.23 1.45 -15.23
N ILE A 799 -8.37 0.71 -14.55
CA ILE A 799 -8.60 -0.69 -14.18
C ILE A 799 -9.42 -0.74 -12.90
N LEU A 800 -10.52 -1.49 -12.94
CA LEU A 800 -11.39 -1.79 -11.80
C LEU A 800 -11.66 -3.28 -11.72
N ASN A 801 -12.18 -3.73 -10.56
CA ASN A 801 -12.74 -5.06 -10.45
C ASN A 801 -14.01 -5.14 -11.30
N SER A 802 -14.20 -6.23 -12.01
CA SER A 802 -15.36 -6.55 -12.82
C SER A 802 -15.72 -8.01 -12.61
N ALA A 803 -16.73 -8.51 -13.28
CA ALA A 803 -17.09 -9.91 -13.24
C ALA A 803 -17.46 -10.40 -14.64
N VAL A 804 -17.05 -11.62 -14.94
CA VAL A 804 -17.37 -12.32 -16.20
C VAL A 804 -17.94 -13.68 -15.90
N SER A 805 -18.77 -14.18 -16.80
CA SER A 805 -19.34 -15.52 -16.69
C SER A 805 -18.55 -16.51 -17.53
N HIS A 806 -18.07 -17.59 -16.89
CA HIS A 806 -17.45 -18.74 -17.56
C HIS A 806 -18.19 -20.03 -17.20
N SER A 807 -18.36 -20.91 -18.18
CA SER A 807 -19.04 -22.17 -17.98
C SER A 807 -18.07 -23.33 -17.86
N TYR A 808 -18.28 -24.16 -16.84
CA TYR A 808 -17.52 -25.38 -16.61
C TYR A 808 -18.48 -26.57 -16.53
N ALA A 809 -18.08 -27.70 -17.10
CA ALA A 809 -18.89 -28.91 -17.10
C ALA A 809 -18.78 -29.64 -15.73
N ASP A 810 -19.91 -30.00 -15.15
CA ASP A 810 -19.99 -30.92 -14.01
C ASP A 810 -19.69 -32.37 -14.42
N LEU A 811 -19.64 -33.28 -13.47
CA LEU A 811 -19.40 -34.73 -13.75
C LEU A 811 -20.51 -35.39 -14.55
N ALA A 812 -21.70 -34.81 -14.62
CA ALA A 812 -22.81 -35.24 -15.46
C ALA A 812 -22.74 -34.64 -16.89
N GLY A 813 -21.78 -33.78 -17.17
CA GLY A 813 -21.61 -33.08 -18.46
C GLY A 813 -22.46 -31.82 -18.62
N ASN A 814 -23.17 -31.37 -17.61
CA ASN A 814 -23.94 -30.14 -17.66
C ASN A 814 -23.05 -28.93 -17.44
N LEU A 815 -23.26 -27.89 -18.23
CA LEU A 815 -22.52 -26.64 -18.08
C LEU A 815 -23.11 -25.82 -16.93
N GLN A 816 -22.26 -25.53 -15.94
CA GLN A 816 -22.59 -24.63 -14.83
C GLN A 816 -21.87 -23.30 -15.05
N SER A 817 -22.59 -22.19 -14.87
CA SER A 817 -22.06 -20.85 -15.11
C SER A 817 -21.46 -20.30 -13.84
N PHE A 818 -20.15 -20.07 -13.84
CA PHE A 818 -19.40 -19.46 -12.75
C PHE A 818 -19.25 -17.95 -13.01
N MET A 819 -19.64 -17.15 -12.03
CA MET A 819 -19.36 -15.72 -12.02
C MET A 819 -17.97 -15.48 -11.46
N ILE A 820 -17.03 -15.10 -12.31
CA ILE A 820 -15.63 -14.92 -11.96
C ILE A 820 -15.34 -13.43 -11.82
N GLN A 821 -14.89 -13.00 -10.65
CA GLN A 821 -14.39 -11.66 -10.43
C GLN A 821 -13.02 -11.53 -11.08
N GLN A 822 -12.85 -10.55 -11.95
CA GLN A 822 -11.59 -10.25 -12.62
C GLN A 822 -11.39 -8.74 -12.79
N LYS A 823 -10.20 -8.33 -13.21
CA LYS A 823 -9.87 -6.96 -13.56
C LYS A 823 -10.30 -6.62 -14.98
N ASP A 824 -10.76 -5.38 -15.20
CA ASP A 824 -11.07 -4.85 -16.54
C ASP A 824 -10.78 -3.35 -16.62
N ASN A 825 -10.58 -2.83 -17.84
CA ASN A 825 -10.49 -1.41 -18.14
C ASN A 825 -11.92 -0.83 -18.19
N ALA A 826 -12.49 -0.51 -17.05
CA ALA A 826 -13.92 -0.29 -16.89
C ALA A 826 -14.32 1.18 -16.73
N SER A 827 -13.37 2.11 -16.66
CA SER A 827 -13.69 3.52 -16.42
C SER A 827 -12.70 4.51 -17.01
N ASP A 828 -13.15 5.74 -17.16
CA ASP A 828 -12.34 6.92 -17.45
C ASP A 828 -12.42 7.91 -16.29
N GLY A 829 -11.52 8.89 -16.25
CA GLY A 829 -11.52 9.87 -15.19
C GLY A 829 -10.83 11.18 -15.57
N SER A 830 -10.92 12.12 -14.66
CA SER A 830 -10.17 13.38 -14.75
C SER A 830 -9.72 13.86 -13.38
N VAL A 831 -8.60 14.57 -13.39
CA VAL A 831 -8.01 15.19 -12.20
C VAL A 831 -7.62 16.61 -12.56
N ALA A 832 -8.04 17.58 -11.78
CA ALA A 832 -7.65 18.98 -11.91
C ALA A 832 -7.22 19.52 -10.55
N GLY A 833 -6.25 20.40 -10.53
CA GLY A 833 -5.78 20.91 -9.25
C GLY A 833 -4.91 22.17 -9.33
N LEU A 834 -4.62 22.67 -8.14
CA LEU A 834 -3.72 23.78 -7.87
C LEU A 834 -2.69 23.37 -6.84
N GLU A 835 -1.43 23.64 -7.12
CA GLU A 835 -0.31 23.47 -6.20
C GLU A 835 0.32 24.81 -5.90
N LEU A 836 0.53 25.10 -4.63
CA LEU A 836 1.24 26.27 -4.14
C LEU A 836 2.40 25.80 -3.27
N ALA A 837 3.59 26.32 -3.51
CA ALA A 837 4.74 26.02 -2.65
C ALA A 837 5.61 27.26 -2.46
N GLY A 838 6.13 27.42 -1.26
CA GLY A 838 7.04 28.49 -0.94
C GLY A 838 8.02 28.08 0.15
N GLN A 839 9.25 28.60 0.02
CA GLN A 839 10.28 28.41 1.02
C GLN A 839 11.23 29.62 1.08
N THR A 840 11.71 29.93 2.26
CA THR A 840 12.72 30.96 2.45
C THR A 840 13.36 30.85 3.84
N TYR A 841 14.58 31.33 3.96
CA TYR A 841 15.18 31.71 5.25
C TYR A 841 14.97 33.18 5.52
N PHE A 842 14.71 33.57 6.76
CA PHE A 842 14.36 34.96 7.11
C PHE A 842 15.43 35.96 6.78
N ASN A 843 16.69 35.57 6.86
CA ASN A 843 17.81 36.39 6.45
C ASN A 843 17.94 36.62 4.92
N ASN A 844 17.18 35.84 4.10
CA ASN A 844 17.15 36.03 2.65
C ASN A 844 16.05 37.02 2.23
N VAL A 845 15.20 37.46 3.17
CA VAL A 845 14.11 38.40 2.91
C VAL A 845 14.66 39.82 3.10
N SER A 846 14.69 40.59 2.01
CA SER A 846 15.15 41.99 2.04
C SER A 846 14.38 42.82 3.08
N GLY A 847 15.07 43.55 3.92
CA GLY A 847 14.51 44.36 5.01
C GLY A 847 14.31 43.60 6.32
N LEU A 848 14.20 42.29 6.35
CA LEU A 848 14.17 41.50 7.60
C LEU A 848 15.58 41.27 8.15
N GLN A 849 16.57 41.09 7.30
CA GLN A 849 17.95 40.82 7.70
C GLN A 849 18.57 41.94 8.57
N ASP A 850 18.11 43.17 8.41
CA ASP A 850 18.64 44.34 9.12
C ASP A 850 17.93 44.61 10.46
N VAL A 851 16.72 44.07 10.63
CA VAL A 851 15.85 44.30 11.79
C VAL A 851 15.89 43.12 12.74
N LEU A 852 16.08 41.91 12.23
CA LEU A 852 16.03 40.71 13.03
C LEU A 852 17.30 40.50 13.88
N PRO A 853 17.15 40.10 15.17
CA PRO A 853 18.27 39.67 15.98
C PRO A 853 19.09 38.53 15.35
N GLU A 854 20.39 38.49 15.59
CA GLU A 854 21.31 37.51 15.01
C GLU A 854 20.87 36.04 15.20
N TRP A 855 20.27 35.71 16.34
CA TRP A 855 19.83 34.36 16.61
C TRP A 855 18.64 33.93 15.74
N THR A 856 17.85 34.89 15.27
CA THR A 856 16.66 34.59 14.44
C THR A 856 17.01 34.42 12.97
N LYS A 857 18.20 34.84 12.54
CA LYS A 857 18.66 34.73 11.14
C LYS A 857 18.83 33.29 10.66
N GLY A 858 18.89 32.33 11.60
CA GLY A 858 18.90 30.91 11.30
C GLY A 858 17.53 30.33 10.97
N PHE A 859 16.41 31.02 11.26
CA PHE A 859 15.08 30.53 10.99
C PHE A 859 14.72 30.59 9.50
N GLY A 860 14.00 29.55 9.08
CA GLY A 860 13.39 29.45 7.75
C GLY A 860 12.03 28.80 7.84
N ILE A 861 11.25 28.96 6.79
CA ILE A 861 9.93 28.34 6.61
C ILE A 861 9.83 27.70 5.23
N SER A 862 9.23 26.53 5.18
CA SER A 862 8.77 25.89 3.95
C SER A 862 7.31 25.51 4.12
N ALA A 863 6.49 25.80 3.12
CA ALA A 863 5.08 25.45 3.12
C ALA A 863 4.64 25.08 1.71
N ASN A 864 3.77 24.07 1.64
CA ASN A 864 3.08 23.75 0.40
C ASN A 864 1.60 23.42 0.65
N TYR A 865 0.79 23.65 -0.35
CA TYR A 865 -0.63 23.36 -0.36
C TYR A 865 -1.04 22.80 -1.70
N THR A 866 -1.83 21.75 -1.69
CA THR A 866 -2.37 21.10 -2.88
C THR A 866 -3.89 21.00 -2.77
N TYR A 867 -4.59 21.49 -3.77
CA TYR A 867 -6.03 21.29 -3.97
C TYR A 867 -6.27 20.43 -5.19
N ILE A 868 -7.08 19.38 -5.06
CA ILE A 868 -7.36 18.45 -6.15
C ILE A 868 -8.86 18.15 -6.22
N LYS A 869 -9.40 18.18 -7.44
CA LYS A 869 -10.74 17.71 -7.77
C LYS A 869 -10.62 16.58 -8.78
N SER A 870 -11.27 15.45 -8.50
CA SER A 870 -11.27 14.29 -9.40
C SER A 870 -12.69 13.84 -9.70
N LYS A 871 -12.83 13.15 -10.82
CA LYS A 871 -14.04 12.50 -11.26
C LYS A 871 -13.67 11.20 -11.95
N GLN A 872 -14.43 10.14 -11.69
CA GLN A 872 -14.34 8.85 -12.36
C GLN A 872 -15.74 8.47 -12.89
N GLU A 873 -15.80 7.93 -14.10
CA GLU A 873 -17.03 7.53 -14.80
C GLU A 873 -16.83 6.14 -15.38
N LEU A 874 -17.82 5.27 -15.20
CA LEU A 874 -17.81 3.93 -15.78
C LEU A 874 -18.07 3.98 -17.28
N HIS A 875 -17.40 3.11 -18.06
CA HIS A 875 -17.67 2.93 -19.50
C HIS A 875 -19.09 2.41 -19.74
N HIS A 876 -19.53 1.52 -18.86
CA HIS A 876 -20.87 0.97 -18.86
C HIS A 876 -21.54 1.31 -17.53
N PRO A 877 -22.42 2.33 -17.48
CA PRO A 877 -23.20 2.63 -16.30
C PRO A 877 -23.98 1.39 -15.87
N PHE A 878 -24.02 1.15 -14.56
CA PHE A 878 -24.78 0.01 -14.05
C PHE A 878 -26.26 0.15 -14.30
N ASP A 879 -26.87 -0.95 -14.69
CA ASP A 879 -28.31 -1.12 -14.69
C ASP A 879 -28.81 -1.06 -13.22
N GLN A 880 -29.88 -0.33 -12.96
CA GLN A 880 -30.51 -0.20 -11.65
C GLN A 880 -30.87 -1.55 -11.00
N LYS A 881 -31.05 -2.60 -11.83
CA LYS A 881 -31.27 -3.98 -11.32
C LYS A 881 -30.18 -4.49 -10.38
N TYR A 882 -28.98 -3.91 -10.41
CA TYR A 882 -27.87 -4.25 -9.53
C TYR A 882 -27.84 -3.46 -8.22
N CYS A 883 -28.78 -2.52 -8.04
CA CYS A 883 -28.98 -1.85 -6.77
C CYS A 883 -30.25 -2.39 -6.14
N PRO A 884 -30.25 -2.76 -4.87
CA PRO A 884 -31.43 -3.34 -4.25
C PRO A 884 -32.55 -2.33 -4.26
N ALA A 885 -33.60 -2.60 -5.02
CA ALA A 885 -34.90 -2.22 -4.57
C ALA A 885 -35.17 -3.03 -3.29
N ALA A 886 -35.78 -2.44 -2.27
CA ALA A 886 -36.10 -3.13 -1.03
C ALA A 886 -36.61 -4.56 -1.33
N GLY A 887 -35.93 -5.57 -0.79
CA GLY A 887 -36.30 -6.96 -0.92
C GLY A 887 -35.84 -7.72 -2.17
N SER A 888 -35.06 -7.14 -3.07
CA SER A 888 -34.49 -7.89 -4.20
C SER A 888 -33.10 -8.43 -3.88
N PHE A 889 -32.88 -9.69 -4.20
CA PHE A 889 -31.56 -10.31 -4.21
C PHE A 889 -30.70 -9.62 -5.27
N ASN A 890 -29.53 -9.13 -4.90
CA ASN A 890 -28.67 -8.48 -5.84
C ASN A 890 -27.21 -8.93 -5.72
N ASP A 891 -26.60 -9.10 -6.88
CA ASP A 891 -25.18 -9.43 -6.95
C ASP A 891 -24.35 -8.13 -6.84
N ALA A 892 -24.04 -7.74 -5.60
CA ALA A 892 -23.21 -6.57 -5.31
C ALA A 892 -21.84 -6.63 -5.95
N SER A 893 -21.35 -7.81 -6.30
CA SER A 893 -20.08 -7.97 -6.96
C SER A 893 -20.05 -7.31 -8.34
N LEU A 894 -21.23 -7.07 -8.93
CA LEU A 894 -21.38 -6.42 -10.23
C LEU A 894 -21.50 -4.89 -10.12
N ASN A 895 -21.68 -4.34 -8.93
CA ASN A 895 -21.80 -2.90 -8.76
C ASN A 895 -20.47 -2.27 -8.34
N LEU A 896 -19.69 -1.84 -9.30
CA LEU A 896 -18.34 -1.30 -9.09
C LEU A 896 -18.31 0.01 -8.28
N PHE A 897 -19.38 0.83 -8.37
CA PHE A 897 -19.46 2.09 -7.64
C PHE A 897 -20.42 2.06 -6.46
N GLY A 898 -21.13 0.96 -6.27
CA GLY A 898 -22.14 0.83 -5.23
C GLY A 898 -23.45 1.53 -5.53
N CYS A 899 -24.35 1.45 -4.57
CA CYS A 899 -25.68 2.04 -4.64
C CYS A 899 -25.89 3.02 -3.48
N ASP A 900 -26.64 4.07 -3.71
CA ASP A 900 -27.06 4.96 -2.62
C ASP A 900 -28.18 4.33 -1.77
N SER A 901 -28.57 5.05 -0.72
CA SER A 901 -29.63 4.61 0.19
C SER A 901 -31.03 4.49 -0.43
N ASN A 902 -31.21 5.02 -1.64
CA ASN A 902 -32.46 4.93 -2.42
C ASN A 902 -32.43 3.79 -3.43
N GLY A 903 -31.38 2.98 -3.44
CA GLY A 903 -31.22 1.91 -4.42
C GLY A 903 -30.87 2.40 -5.81
N LEU A 904 -30.29 3.58 -5.94
CA LEU A 904 -29.80 4.12 -7.21
C LEU A 904 -28.28 3.88 -7.33
N PRO A 905 -27.79 3.43 -8.49
CA PRO A 905 -26.36 3.23 -8.68
C PRO A 905 -25.62 4.55 -8.71
N PHE A 906 -24.45 4.62 -8.08
CA PHE A 906 -23.53 5.70 -8.30
C PHE A 906 -22.94 5.61 -9.70
N THR A 907 -23.14 6.64 -10.53
CA THR A 907 -22.60 6.70 -11.90
C THR A 907 -21.26 7.41 -11.97
N THR A 908 -20.98 8.26 -11.00
CA THR A 908 -19.73 9.01 -10.90
C THR A 908 -19.25 9.02 -9.46
N MET A 909 -17.94 8.81 -9.28
CA MET A 909 -17.29 8.85 -7.98
C MET A 909 -15.99 9.67 -8.07
N PRO A 910 -15.47 10.20 -6.95
CA PRO A 910 -14.09 10.66 -6.94
C PRO A 910 -13.15 9.48 -7.11
N LEU A 911 -11.94 9.72 -7.60
CA LEU A 911 -10.89 8.70 -7.63
C LEU A 911 -10.52 8.29 -6.20
N GLN A 912 -10.23 7.01 -6.03
CA GLN A 912 -9.82 6.44 -4.74
C GLN A 912 -8.45 6.97 -4.31
N TYR A 913 -8.20 7.01 -3.00
CA TYR A 913 -6.96 7.44 -2.35
C TYR A 913 -6.58 8.92 -2.55
N LEU A 914 -7.44 9.72 -3.19
CA LEU A 914 -7.21 11.10 -3.52
C LEU A 914 -7.87 12.04 -2.51
N SER A 915 -7.05 12.72 -1.69
CA SER A 915 -7.50 13.79 -0.80
C SER A 915 -7.70 15.09 -1.56
N ARG A 916 -8.81 15.78 -1.30
CA ARG A 916 -9.09 17.08 -1.94
C ARG A 916 -8.10 18.15 -1.53
N ASN A 917 -7.67 18.14 -0.28
CA ASN A 917 -6.74 19.12 0.28
C ASN A 917 -5.60 18.41 1.00
N ALA A 918 -4.39 18.85 0.76
CA ALA A 918 -3.21 18.43 1.50
C ALA A 918 -2.26 19.61 1.69
N TYR A 919 -1.59 19.70 2.83
CA TYR A 919 -0.57 20.70 3.06
C TYR A 919 0.53 20.20 3.98
N ASN A 920 1.72 20.77 3.79
CA ASN A 920 2.85 20.58 4.67
C ASN A 920 3.39 21.95 5.06
N VAL A 921 3.75 22.12 6.32
CA VAL A 921 4.40 23.32 6.86
C VAL A 921 5.58 22.90 7.71
N ALA A 922 6.74 23.46 7.45
CA ALA A 922 7.93 23.21 8.24
C ALA A 922 8.58 24.52 8.69
N LEU A 923 8.83 24.63 9.97
CA LEU A 923 9.68 25.65 10.57
C LEU A 923 11.06 25.04 10.76
N MET A 924 12.08 25.74 10.25
CA MET A 924 13.46 25.28 10.23
C MET A 924 14.35 26.25 10.96
N TYR A 925 15.44 25.73 11.52
CA TYR A 925 16.52 26.50 12.09
C TYR A 925 17.85 25.89 11.66
N ASP A 926 18.71 26.69 11.06
CA ASP A 926 20.06 26.24 10.62
C ASP A 926 21.07 27.36 10.91
N LYS A 927 21.91 27.13 11.92
CA LYS A 927 22.98 28.08 12.30
C LYS A 927 24.19 27.36 12.87
N GLY A 928 25.32 27.45 12.18
CA GLY A 928 26.55 26.76 12.55
C GLY A 928 26.43 25.24 12.48
N PRO A 929 26.87 24.51 13.52
CA PRO A 929 26.77 23.04 13.52
C PRO A 929 25.37 22.51 13.89
N PHE A 930 24.44 23.38 14.29
CA PHE A 930 23.13 22.98 14.78
C PHE A 930 22.05 23.28 13.76
N SER A 931 21.23 22.27 13.48
CA SER A 931 19.98 22.42 12.73
C SER A 931 18.83 21.76 13.46
N ALA A 932 17.63 22.33 13.29
CA ALA A 932 16.39 21.79 13.84
C ALA A 932 15.23 22.04 12.86
N ARG A 933 14.21 21.17 12.94
CA ARG A 933 13.02 21.27 12.12
C ARG A 933 11.80 20.79 12.88
N LEU A 934 10.71 21.53 12.78
CA LEU A 934 9.37 21.16 13.19
C LEU A 934 8.49 21.17 11.96
N ALA A 935 7.97 20.00 11.58
CA ALA A 935 7.16 19.83 10.39
C ALA A 935 5.78 19.28 10.72
N TYR A 936 4.75 19.84 10.11
CA TYR A 936 3.38 19.34 10.20
C TYR A 936 2.84 19.04 8.79
N SER A 937 2.38 17.82 8.60
CA SER A 937 1.75 17.34 7.37
C SER A 937 0.30 17.00 7.65
N TRP A 938 -0.61 17.40 6.76
CA TRP A 938 -2.04 17.13 6.88
C TRP A 938 -2.67 16.85 5.53
N ARG A 939 -3.65 15.92 5.51
CA ARG A 939 -4.50 15.64 4.35
C ARG A 939 -5.96 15.46 4.76
N SER A 940 -6.88 15.94 3.92
CA SER A 940 -8.31 15.76 4.12
C SER A 940 -8.74 14.30 3.86
N ARG A 941 -9.96 13.97 4.29
CA ARG A 941 -10.56 12.66 4.01
C ARG A 941 -10.53 12.34 2.51
N PHE A 942 -10.52 11.05 2.19
CA PHE A 942 -10.55 10.55 0.82
C PHE A 942 -11.38 9.27 0.73
N LEU A 943 -11.89 8.99 -0.49
CA LEU A 943 -12.54 7.73 -0.80
C LEU A 943 -11.49 6.61 -0.79
N GLN A 944 -11.68 5.64 0.08
CA GLN A 944 -10.81 4.46 0.14
C GLN A 944 -11.24 3.41 -0.87
N GLY A 945 -12.53 3.19 -0.96
CA GLY A 945 -13.14 2.24 -1.89
C GLY A 945 -14.64 2.23 -1.77
N VAL A 946 -15.26 1.38 -2.56
CA VAL A 946 -16.68 1.12 -2.51
C VAL A 946 -16.87 -0.35 -2.22
N ASN A 947 -17.84 -0.69 -1.37
CA ASN A 947 -18.11 -2.06 -0.93
C ASN A 947 -16.89 -2.76 -0.33
N VAL A 948 -16.04 -2.00 0.33
CA VAL A 948 -14.88 -2.54 1.04
C VAL A 948 -15.37 -3.21 2.31
N ASN A 949 -14.93 -4.44 2.58
CA ASN A 949 -15.41 -5.30 3.67
C ASN A 949 -16.90 -5.70 3.59
N GLY A 950 -17.40 -5.72 2.37
CA GLY A 950 -18.63 -6.40 2.05
C GLY A 950 -19.86 -5.94 2.79
N THR A 951 -20.60 -5.02 2.21
CA THR A 951 -22.04 -4.99 2.40
C THR A 951 -22.72 -6.17 1.71
N SER A 952 -21.95 -7.00 1.03
CA SER A 952 -22.38 -8.30 0.51
C SER A 952 -22.37 -9.32 1.63
N GLY A 953 -23.11 -9.09 2.67
CA GLY A 953 -23.23 -10.08 3.70
C GLY A 953 -24.47 -10.91 3.50
N GLN A 954 -24.37 -12.12 3.91
CA GLN A 954 -25.50 -12.90 4.41
C GLN A 954 -26.02 -12.26 5.71
N ASP A 955 -25.75 -11.00 5.90
CA ASP A 955 -26.37 -10.21 6.93
C ASP A 955 -27.84 -10.11 6.54
N ALA A 956 -28.60 -11.10 6.90
CA ALA A 956 -30.04 -11.14 6.81
C ALA A 956 -30.70 -9.80 7.20
N THR A 957 -30.23 -8.76 6.56
CA THR A 957 -30.70 -7.38 6.66
C THR A 957 -31.90 -7.16 5.78
N SER A 958 -32.58 -8.20 5.32
CA SER A 958 -33.96 -7.96 4.99
C SER A 958 -34.67 -7.59 6.29
N ALA A 959 -34.35 -6.43 6.72
CA ALA A 959 -35.21 -5.67 7.59
C ALA A 959 -36.57 -5.37 6.93
N ASP A 960 -36.76 -5.87 5.73
CA ASP A 960 -38.08 -5.82 5.09
C ASP A 960 -38.95 -6.97 5.64
N PRO A 961 -39.93 -6.66 6.51
CA PRO A 961 -40.86 -7.68 7.01
C PRO A 961 -41.65 -8.36 5.89
N ALA A 962 -41.74 -7.75 4.70
CA ALA A 962 -42.41 -8.32 3.55
C ALA A 962 -41.59 -9.42 2.85
N HIS A 963 -40.29 -9.45 3.11
CA HIS A 963 -39.38 -10.45 2.54
C HIS A 963 -38.48 -11.05 3.64
N PRO A 964 -39.06 -11.68 4.66
CA PRO A 964 -38.29 -12.33 5.73
C PRO A 964 -37.43 -13.44 5.10
N GLY A 965 -36.12 -13.32 5.15
CA GLY A 965 -35.17 -14.27 4.58
C GLY A 965 -34.49 -13.85 3.29
N ALA A 966 -34.75 -12.68 2.73
CA ALA A 966 -33.90 -12.08 1.73
C ALA A 966 -32.58 -11.67 2.42
N THR A 967 -31.52 -12.42 2.19
CA THR A 967 -30.33 -12.41 3.01
C THR A 967 -29.23 -11.49 2.50
N ASN A 968 -29.42 -10.83 1.36
CA ASN A 968 -28.39 -10.03 0.73
C ASN A 968 -28.90 -8.64 0.40
N VAL A 969 -28.52 -7.65 1.22
CA VAL A 969 -28.64 -6.24 0.87
C VAL A 969 -27.24 -5.76 0.52
N ALA A 970 -27.00 -5.63 -0.76
CA ALA A 970 -25.76 -5.12 -1.26
C ALA A 970 -25.90 -3.63 -1.56
N PHE A 971 -25.64 -2.78 -0.59
CA PHE A 971 -25.67 -1.34 -0.85
C PHE A 971 -24.36 -0.84 -1.46
N GLY A 972 -23.25 -1.57 -1.34
CA GLY A 972 -21.97 -1.13 -1.87
C GLY A 972 -21.65 0.31 -1.45
N LEU A 973 -21.84 0.65 -0.18
CA LEU A 973 -21.61 2.00 0.31
C LEU A 973 -20.13 2.39 0.21
N PRO A 974 -19.82 3.67 -0.06
CA PRO A 974 -18.43 4.14 -0.09
C PRO A 974 -17.83 4.16 1.31
N THR A 975 -16.57 3.71 1.40
CA THR A 975 -15.77 3.76 2.61
C THR A 975 -14.79 4.92 2.52
N TRP A 976 -14.74 5.74 3.56
CA TRP A 976 -13.90 6.92 3.64
C TRP A 976 -12.86 6.79 4.73
N GLN A 977 -11.62 7.15 4.40
CA GLN A 977 -10.60 7.42 5.37
C GLN A 977 -10.72 8.87 5.83
N GLU A 978 -10.87 9.09 7.13
CA GLU A 978 -10.93 10.44 7.69
C GLU A 978 -9.61 11.19 7.61
N ALA A 979 -9.68 12.52 7.79
CA ALA A 979 -8.52 13.39 7.72
C ALA A 979 -7.45 13.00 8.76
N THR A 980 -6.20 13.10 8.34
CA THR A 980 -5.06 12.78 9.22
C THR A 980 -4.01 13.86 9.18
N GLY A 981 -3.35 14.07 10.33
CA GLY A 981 -2.20 14.96 10.45
C GLY A 981 -1.10 14.35 11.30
N GLN A 982 0.15 14.71 10.99
CA GLN A 982 1.34 14.26 11.69
C GLN A 982 2.26 15.42 11.98
N LEU A 983 2.77 15.49 13.20
CA LEU A 983 3.76 16.47 13.64
C LEU A 983 5.08 15.75 13.93
N ASP A 984 6.14 16.20 13.27
CA ASP A 984 7.49 15.65 13.40
C ASP A 984 8.45 16.74 13.87
N PHE A 985 9.33 16.39 14.79
CA PHE A 985 10.43 17.22 15.23
C PHE A 985 11.75 16.49 15.00
N GLY A 986 12.69 17.14 14.37
CA GLY A 986 14.05 16.66 14.14
C GLY A 986 15.08 17.68 14.57
N MET A 987 16.24 17.22 14.99
CA MET A 987 17.37 18.03 15.41
C MET A 987 18.68 17.31 15.04
N ASP A 988 19.62 18.07 14.50
CA ASP A 988 20.91 17.56 14.06
C ASP A 988 22.05 18.43 14.62
N TYR A 989 23.19 17.77 14.90
CA TYR A 989 24.45 18.43 15.27
C TYR A 989 25.56 17.85 14.39
N ARG A 990 26.33 18.72 13.73
CA ARG A 990 27.38 18.39 12.76
C ARG A 990 28.77 18.59 13.33
#